data_ea4fdb55a9df7e025d8d6590d409da71
#
_entry.id   ea4fdb55a9df7e025d8d6590d409da71
#
_cell.length_a   1.000
_cell.length_b   1.000
_cell.length_c   1.000
_cell.angle_alpha   90.00
_cell.angle_beta   90.00
_cell.angle_gamma   90.00
#
_symmetry.space_group_name_H-M   'P 1'
#
loop_
_entity.id
_entity.type
_entity.pdbx_description
1 polymer ?
#
loop_
_entity_poly.entity_id
_entity_poly.type
_entity_poly.pdbx_seq_one_letter_code
_entity_poly.pdbx_strand_id
1 'polypeptide(L)'
;MTGLHEVLESFRNHGGRAAIIYRSGIRRFTCSYAELYILAVKMAAYLEQQGVGRGDKVLLWGPNSTAWVAAFWGIVARGGVVVPVDFLSGLDRAKGIALHSRATFAVQSRARVEHLEEIPSVMLEDLEALLESVVPRDLPPVPSPDDICELVYTSGTTGAPKGVVLTHRNLATNLHQVTGQFPEISSEYSFLSLLPLSHMFEQMAGFLAPLSLGGTIVYVRTLKPSSIMEAFSEEDIWAVVAVPRLLQLLKSSVEQAFAAKGLGGLLQRMLSLSPSLPPLLRRILFTPLRRRFGRNFNLFVSGGAPLSAELFRFWNAAGFTVVEGYGLSECSPVLTANMIERQVPGAVGWPLPGVEIRLVNGEIQVRGGNVFPGYYENEAATQGAFTADGWFRTGDLGAVDSSGALVVRGRAKDLIVTAAGINVYPEELEEVLAKVAGVRECCVIGMPRGGGEEVHAVIVPDGSGRPLGEIVNEANGAIDDLHRITGYTLWSEQELPKTTTLKVKKFAVKEHLLEKADVGSAVLTATADRFIRLVAGVLGLPLDEVGEESFLVADLGLTSIARLELVTAIEQEFRIDLDDAAIGPQTRVGDVRGMISRRERVPAPRGLRLWTSTLLFRGVRVLADTILHRPLLSLFVSLSTEGAERLAGLSGPVIFIANHTSYLDQPCILFSLPASLRYRCATAAWAEFFFVNFKNILQRIWKLSAFEYCSLALGVFPLPQSTGFRASLCHMGRLADRGMSLLVFPEGARSREGALQPFQQGLAIMVKELSLPVVPVAINGLDKVLPAGALWPKQGRVVVRFGEPLNLSRTSSAEIITSAEQAVQGLLD
;
A
#
# COMPACT_ATOMS: atom_id res chain seq x y z
N MET A 1 30.59 -0.15 10.39
CA MET A 1 29.57 -1.22 10.35
C MET A 1 30.13 -2.37 9.57
N THR A 2 30.19 -3.55 10.14
CA THR A 2 30.76 -4.75 9.51
C THR A 2 29.71 -5.69 8.93
N GLY A 3 28.46 -5.58 9.40
CA GLY A 3 27.35 -6.38 8.91
C GLY A 3 26.00 -5.87 9.42
N LEU A 4 24.90 -6.43 8.86
CA LEU A 4 23.54 -6.03 9.21
C LEU A 4 23.14 -6.37 10.67
N HIS A 5 23.83 -7.29 11.32
CA HIS A 5 23.61 -7.62 12.74
C HIS A 5 23.79 -6.40 13.65
N GLU A 6 24.69 -5.47 13.30
CA GLU A 6 24.87 -4.22 14.06
C GLU A 6 23.64 -3.31 13.99
N VAL A 7 22.92 -3.32 12.85
CA VAL A 7 21.65 -2.59 12.70
C VAL A 7 20.60 -3.20 13.61
N LEU A 8 20.46 -4.54 13.64
CA LEU A 8 19.51 -5.21 14.52
C LEU A 8 19.80 -4.92 16.00
N GLU A 9 21.05 -4.96 16.41
CA GLU A 9 21.44 -4.63 17.79
C GLU A 9 21.14 -3.15 18.15
N SER A 10 21.26 -2.24 17.17
CA SER A 10 20.94 -0.83 17.37
C SER A 10 19.46 -0.57 17.73
N PHE A 11 18.55 -1.49 17.38
CA PHE A 11 17.12 -1.38 17.73
C PHE A 11 16.88 -1.28 19.23
N ARG A 12 17.75 -1.90 20.04
CA ARG A 12 17.70 -1.81 21.51
C ARG A 12 17.88 -0.37 22.00
N ASN A 13 18.61 0.46 21.25
CA ASN A 13 18.86 1.86 21.62
C ASN A 13 17.65 2.76 21.36
N HIS A 14 16.73 2.34 20.49
CA HIS A 14 15.54 3.11 20.12
C HIS A 14 14.31 2.75 20.97
N GLY A 15 14.32 1.61 21.66
CA GLY A 15 13.33 1.22 22.67
C GLY A 15 11.88 1.27 22.19
N GLY A 16 11.04 2.04 22.89
CA GLY A 16 9.61 2.17 22.61
C GLY A 16 9.26 3.09 21.42
N ARG A 17 10.23 3.60 20.66
CA ARG A 17 9.94 4.39 19.46
C ARG A 17 9.30 3.51 18.38
N ALA A 18 8.40 4.10 17.60
CA ALA A 18 7.80 3.41 16.46
C ALA A 18 8.86 3.08 15.40
N ALA A 19 9.04 1.80 15.09
CA ALA A 19 9.83 1.33 13.97
C ALA A 19 8.97 1.21 12.71
N ILE A 20 7.77 0.63 12.85
CA ILE A 20 6.85 0.38 11.74
C ILE A 20 5.46 0.84 12.12
N ILE A 21 4.81 1.55 11.21
CA ILE A 21 3.38 1.85 11.23
C ILE A 21 2.77 1.15 10.02
N TYR A 22 1.70 0.41 10.23
CA TYR A 22 0.99 -0.26 9.14
C TYR A 22 -0.52 -0.27 9.38
N ARG A 23 -1.28 -0.46 8.30
CA ARG A 23 -2.73 -0.57 8.36
C ARG A 23 -3.15 -1.98 7.95
N SER A 24 -3.89 -2.64 8.83
CA SER A 24 -4.59 -3.90 8.54
C SER A 24 -6.09 -3.62 8.58
N GLY A 25 -6.77 -3.83 7.47
CA GLY A 25 -8.13 -3.36 7.33
C GLY A 25 -8.20 -1.83 7.46
N ILE A 26 -9.04 -1.39 8.36
CA ILE A 26 -9.23 0.04 8.71
C ILE A 26 -8.49 0.43 10.00
N ARG A 27 -7.77 -0.50 10.62
CA ARG A 27 -7.02 -0.29 11.86
C ARG A 27 -5.58 0.12 11.57
N ARG A 28 -5.05 1.03 12.40
CA ARG A 28 -3.66 1.46 12.44
C ARG A 28 -2.93 0.74 13.54
N PHE A 29 -1.84 0.10 13.21
CA PHE A 29 -0.97 -0.60 14.14
C PHE A 29 0.42 0.02 14.14
N THR A 30 1.09 -0.09 15.27
CA THR A 30 2.47 0.37 15.45
C THR A 30 3.27 -0.76 16.06
N CYS A 31 4.44 -1.03 15.49
CA CYS A 31 5.44 -1.90 16.07
C CYS A 31 6.63 -1.04 16.51
N SER A 32 6.99 -1.07 17.77
CA SER A 32 8.16 -0.36 18.28
C SER A 32 9.46 -1.08 17.92
N TYR A 33 10.59 -0.39 18.07
CA TYR A 33 11.91 -1.00 17.90
C TYR A 33 12.16 -2.14 18.87
N ALA A 34 11.72 -1.99 20.14
CA ALA A 34 11.84 -3.05 21.14
C ALA A 34 11.01 -4.29 20.77
N GLU A 35 9.77 -4.10 20.32
CA GLU A 35 8.93 -5.19 19.84
C GLU A 35 9.52 -5.85 18.60
N LEU A 36 10.01 -5.07 17.62
CA LEU A 36 10.62 -5.59 16.40
C LEU A 36 11.88 -6.41 16.72
N TYR A 37 12.72 -5.94 17.66
CA TYR A 37 13.88 -6.70 18.13
C TYR A 37 13.48 -8.05 18.73
N ILE A 38 12.48 -8.05 19.61
CA ILE A 38 11.96 -9.27 20.25
C ILE A 38 11.39 -10.23 19.19
N LEU A 39 10.62 -9.72 18.23
CA LEU A 39 10.08 -10.53 17.13
C LEU A 39 11.21 -11.17 16.29
N ALA A 40 12.25 -10.41 15.98
CA ALA A 40 13.40 -10.91 15.24
C ALA A 40 14.16 -12.02 16.00
N VAL A 41 14.40 -11.84 17.29
CA VAL A 41 15.08 -12.84 18.14
C VAL A 41 14.21 -14.10 18.30
N LYS A 42 12.91 -13.94 18.50
CA LYS A 42 11.98 -15.08 18.56
C LYS A 42 11.88 -15.82 17.22
N MET A 43 11.88 -15.08 16.10
CA MET A 43 11.91 -15.69 14.77
C MET A 43 13.21 -16.47 14.53
N ALA A 44 14.35 -15.96 14.96
CA ALA A 44 15.63 -16.69 14.90
C ALA A 44 15.56 -17.99 15.72
N ALA A 45 14.98 -17.96 16.93
CA ALA A 45 14.77 -19.14 17.74
C ALA A 45 13.78 -20.13 17.12
N TYR A 46 12.72 -19.63 16.49
CA TYR A 46 11.78 -20.48 15.74
C TYR A 46 12.45 -21.16 14.55
N LEU A 47 13.23 -20.44 13.75
CA LEU A 47 13.98 -21.00 12.63
C LEU A 47 14.97 -22.08 13.08
N GLU A 48 15.61 -21.90 14.25
CA GLU A 48 16.45 -22.94 14.85
C GLU A 48 15.66 -24.22 15.16
N GLN A 49 14.44 -24.10 15.72
CA GLN A 49 13.56 -25.24 16.00
C GLN A 49 13.13 -25.95 14.70
N GLN A 50 13.07 -25.23 13.58
CA GLN A 50 12.77 -25.78 12.25
C GLN A 50 14.02 -26.36 11.56
N GLY A 51 15.18 -26.38 12.23
CA GLY A 51 16.42 -26.93 11.69
C GLY A 51 17.21 -25.98 10.79
N VAL A 52 16.81 -24.70 10.69
CA VAL A 52 17.55 -23.71 9.90
C VAL A 52 18.81 -23.30 10.64
N GLY A 53 19.96 -23.50 10.00
CA GLY A 53 21.29 -23.17 10.49
C GLY A 53 21.95 -21.98 9.78
N ARG A 54 23.21 -21.72 10.14
CA ARG A 54 24.01 -20.68 9.48
C ARG A 54 24.28 -21.04 8.02
N GLY A 55 24.04 -20.08 7.12
CA GLY A 55 24.21 -20.22 5.67
C GLY A 55 23.05 -20.93 4.95
N ASP A 56 22.05 -21.44 5.68
CA ASP A 56 20.85 -21.99 5.07
C ASP A 56 20.01 -20.88 4.42
N LYS A 57 19.44 -21.19 3.28
CA LYS A 57 18.65 -20.23 2.49
C LYS A 57 17.20 -20.34 2.90
N VAL A 58 16.64 -19.19 3.29
CA VAL A 58 15.22 -19.06 3.66
C VAL A 58 14.53 -18.17 2.64
N LEU A 59 13.57 -18.74 1.94
CA LEU A 59 12.77 -18.00 0.97
C LEU A 59 11.76 -17.13 1.69
N LEU A 60 11.71 -15.84 1.35
CA LEU A 60 10.80 -14.88 1.94
C LEU A 60 9.87 -14.28 0.86
N TRP A 61 8.62 -14.77 0.82
CA TRP A 61 7.67 -14.52 -0.25
C TRP A 61 6.34 -13.99 0.26
N GLY A 62 6.20 -12.69 0.31
CA GLY A 62 5.00 -12.03 0.81
C GLY A 62 5.02 -10.51 0.64
N PRO A 63 3.89 -9.86 0.95
CA PRO A 63 3.79 -8.40 0.88
C PRO A 63 4.55 -7.71 2.02
N ASN A 64 4.86 -6.43 1.83
CA ASN A 64 5.44 -5.58 2.86
C ASN A 64 4.56 -5.61 4.12
N SER A 65 5.14 -5.99 5.24
CA SER A 65 4.44 -6.12 6.53
C SER A 65 5.43 -6.18 7.68
N THR A 66 4.96 -5.96 8.90
CA THR A 66 5.78 -6.16 10.10
C THR A 66 6.28 -7.59 10.20
N ALA A 67 5.47 -8.59 9.83
CA ALA A 67 5.85 -10.00 9.82
C ALA A 67 6.98 -10.28 8.81
N TRP A 68 6.93 -9.66 7.62
CA TRP A 68 8.00 -9.76 6.62
C TRP A 68 9.31 -9.19 7.17
N VAL A 69 9.25 -8.02 7.81
CA VAL A 69 10.43 -7.37 8.43
C VAL A 69 10.98 -8.20 9.58
N ALA A 70 10.11 -8.74 10.44
CA ALA A 70 10.52 -9.62 11.54
C ALA A 70 11.16 -10.91 11.02
N ALA A 71 10.63 -11.50 9.95
CA ALA A 71 11.20 -12.67 9.29
C ALA A 71 12.59 -12.37 8.69
N PHE A 72 12.74 -11.25 7.97
CA PHE A 72 14.02 -10.80 7.42
C PHE A 72 15.09 -10.72 8.53
N TRP A 73 14.79 -9.96 9.60
CA TRP A 73 15.73 -9.80 10.71
C TRP A 73 15.95 -11.08 11.50
N GLY A 74 14.95 -11.96 11.61
CA GLY A 74 15.10 -13.27 12.23
C GLY A 74 16.03 -14.19 11.46
N ILE A 75 15.96 -14.19 10.12
CA ILE A 75 16.87 -14.95 9.24
C ILE A 75 18.30 -14.40 9.38
N VAL A 76 18.47 -13.08 9.31
CA VAL A 76 19.77 -12.42 9.51
C VAL A 76 20.36 -12.73 10.90
N ALA A 77 19.54 -12.65 11.95
CA ALA A 77 19.94 -12.95 13.32
C ALA A 77 20.37 -14.42 13.51
N ARG A 78 19.74 -15.35 12.78
CA ARG A 78 20.12 -16.76 12.77
C ARG A 78 21.41 -17.04 12.00
N GLY A 79 21.90 -16.07 11.20
CA GLY A 79 23.01 -16.25 10.26
C GLY A 79 22.59 -17.02 9.01
N GLY A 80 21.30 -17.06 8.72
CA GLY A 80 20.75 -17.61 7.48
C GLY A 80 20.86 -16.61 6.32
N VAL A 81 20.59 -17.08 5.11
CA VAL A 81 20.60 -16.29 3.88
C VAL A 81 19.16 -15.97 3.47
N VAL A 82 18.83 -14.70 3.39
CA VAL A 82 17.51 -14.26 2.91
C VAL A 82 17.41 -14.43 1.40
N VAL A 83 16.34 -15.06 0.93
CA VAL A 83 16.01 -15.18 -0.49
C VAL A 83 14.67 -14.50 -0.74
N PRO A 84 14.66 -13.19 -0.97
CA PRO A 84 13.42 -12.45 -1.16
C PRO A 84 12.84 -12.75 -2.53
N VAL A 85 11.54 -13.04 -2.55
CA VAL A 85 10.77 -13.25 -3.78
C VAL A 85 9.69 -12.19 -3.87
N ASP A 86 9.57 -11.58 -5.05
CA ASP A 86 8.52 -10.60 -5.30
C ASP A 86 7.15 -11.23 -5.10
N PHE A 87 6.31 -10.57 -4.29
CA PHE A 87 4.96 -11.04 -3.95
C PHE A 87 4.09 -11.31 -5.19
N LEU A 88 4.28 -10.56 -6.28
CA LEU A 88 3.55 -10.70 -7.53
C LEU A 88 4.14 -11.79 -8.46
N SER A 89 5.27 -12.39 -8.11
CA SER A 89 5.85 -13.50 -8.90
C SER A 89 4.94 -14.72 -8.91
N GLY A 90 4.79 -15.37 -10.07
CA GLY A 90 4.06 -16.65 -10.18
C GLY A 90 4.75 -17.80 -9.45
N LEU A 91 3.99 -18.86 -9.17
CA LEU A 91 4.47 -20.04 -8.45
C LEU A 91 5.67 -20.70 -9.13
N ASP A 92 5.66 -20.85 -10.46
CA ASP A 92 6.76 -21.48 -11.22
C ASP A 92 8.08 -20.74 -11.03
N ARG A 93 8.03 -19.39 -10.99
CA ARG A 93 9.19 -18.56 -10.72
C ARG A 93 9.68 -18.76 -9.28
N ALA A 94 8.77 -18.79 -8.30
CA ALA A 94 9.12 -19.04 -6.91
C ALA A 94 9.72 -20.43 -6.71
N LYS A 95 9.17 -21.47 -7.35
CA LYS A 95 9.73 -22.84 -7.38
C LYS A 95 11.12 -22.87 -8.02
N GLY A 96 11.30 -22.19 -9.15
CA GLY A 96 12.60 -22.09 -9.81
C GLY A 96 13.66 -21.42 -8.92
N ILE A 97 13.28 -20.36 -8.20
CA ILE A 97 14.15 -19.67 -7.24
C ILE A 97 14.47 -20.59 -6.04
N ALA A 98 13.47 -21.25 -5.46
CA ALA A 98 13.63 -22.15 -4.33
C ALA A 98 14.60 -23.32 -4.67
N LEU A 99 14.42 -23.90 -5.84
CA LEU A 99 15.28 -24.98 -6.34
C LEU A 99 16.71 -24.51 -6.59
N HIS A 100 16.88 -23.41 -7.33
CA HIS A 100 18.22 -22.89 -7.67
C HIS A 100 18.97 -22.41 -6.44
N SER A 101 18.30 -21.71 -5.50
CA SER A 101 18.91 -21.27 -4.25
C SER A 101 19.19 -22.41 -3.27
N ARG A 102 18.58 -23.58 -3.48
CA ARG A 102 18.54 -24.68 -2.51
C ARG A 102 17.95 -24.23 -1.18
N ALA A 103 16.82 -23.49 -1.23
CA ALA A 103 16.15 -23.03 -0.02
C ALA A 103 15.68 -24.22 0.82
N THR A 104 15.95 -24.18 2.12
CA THR A 104 15.60 -25.25 3.08
C THR A 104 14.32 -24.96 3.83
N PHE A 105 13.89 -23.70 3.83
CA PHE A 105 12.68 -23.23 4.51
C PHE A 105 12.05 -22.06 3.74
N ALA A 106 10.73 -21.88 3.87
CA ALA A 106 10.03 -20.73 3.30
C ALA A 106 9.15 -20.00 4.33
N VAL A 107 9.16 -18.68 4.26
CA VAL A 107 8.19 -17.81 4.91
C VAL A 107 7.34 -17.21 3.81
N GLN A 108 6.06 -17.57 3.74
CA GLN A 108 5.18 -17.20 2.63
C GLN A 108 3.85 -16.64 3.12
N SER A 109 3.06 -16.01 2.25
CA SER A 109 1.83 -15.31 2.63
C SER A 109 0.58 -16.04 2.12
N ARG A 110 -0.45 -16.15 2.96
CA ARG A 110 -1.80 -16.64 2.58
C ARG A 110 -2.55 -15.72 1.63
N ALA A 111 -2.10 -14.48 1.46
CA ALA A 111 -2.72 -13.58 0.49
C ALA A 111 -2.57 -14.08 -0.96
N ARG A 112 -1.74 -15.11 -1.19
CA ARG A 112 -1.66 -15.84 -2.45
C ARG A 112 -2.51 -17.11 -2.38
N VAL A 113 -3.06 -17.50 -3.52
CA VAL A 113 -3.79 -18.77 -3.66
C VAL A 113 -2.84 -19.95 -3.73
N GLU A 114 -1.68 -19.77 -4.39
CA GLU A 114 -0.69 -20.79 -4.64
C GLU A 114 0.49 -20.66 -3.68
N HIS A 115 0.98 -21.79 -3.15
CA HIS A 115 2.05 -21.85 -2.17
C HIS A 115 3.11 -22.87 -2.56
N LEU A 116 4.31 -22.73 -2.00
CA LEU A 116 5.35 -23.75 -2.07
C LEU A 116 5.02 -24.84 -1.05
N GLU A 117 4.82 -26.07 -1.52
CA GLU A 117 4.54 -27.24 -0.68
C GLU A 117 5.76 -28.17 -0.56
N GLU A 118 6.75 -27.99 -1.43
CA GLU A 118 7.90 -28.88 -1.53
C GLU A 118 8.95 -28.67 -0.42
N ILE A 119 8.90 -27.55 0.28
CA ILE A 119 9.80 -27.22 1.39
C ILE A 119 9.01 -26.82 2.64
N PRO A 120 9.53 -27.10 3.85
CA PRO A 120 8.90 -26.65 5.08
C PRO A 120 8.66 -25.16 5.08
N SER A 121 7.48 -24.74 5.55
CA SER A 121 7.12 -23.33 5.48
C SER A 121 6.24 -22.86 6.63
N VAL A 122 6.20 -21.53 6.81
CA VAL A 122 5.30 -20.84 7.75
C VAL A 122 4.62 -19.68 7.03
N MET A 123 3.37 -19.39 7.42
CA MET A 123 2.64 -18.25 6.87
C MET A 123 2.95 -16.98 7.65
N LEU A 124 3.21 -15.89 6.94
CA LEU A 124 3.46 -14.56 7.54
C LEU A 124 2.34 -14.14 8.49
N GLU A 125 1.10 -14.45 8.15
CA GLU A 125 -0.08 -14.09 8.92
C GLU A 125 -0.21 -14.86 10.24
N ASP A 126 0.51 -15.97 10.40
CA ASP A 126 0.53 -16.76 11.62
C ASP A 126 1.70 -16.42 12.53
N LEU A 127 2.70 -15.69 12.02
CA LEU A 127 3.96 -15.47 12.75
C LEU A 127 3.73 -14.80 14.10
N GLU A 128 2.87 -13.80 14.19
CA GLU A 128 2.62 -13.08 15.44
C GLU A 128 2.12 -14.04 16.53
N ALA A 129 1.07 -14.81 16.25
CA ALA A 129 0.52 -15.77 17.20
C ALA A 129 1.49 -16.92 17.52
N LEU A 130 2.21 -17.39 16.53
CA LEU A 130 3.20 -18.46 16.69
C LEU A 130 4.37 -18.01 17.57
N LEU A 131 4.89 -16.82 17.34
CA LEU A 131 6.00 -16.25 18.08
C LEU A 131 5.64 -15.85 19.51
N GLU A 132 4.34 -15.71 19.87
CA GLU A 132 3.93 -15.51 21.26
C GLU A 132 4.42 -16.65 22.15
N SER A 133 4.33 -17.89 21.69
CA SER A 133 4.72 -19.10 22.44
C SER A 133 6.23 -19.39 22.40
N VAL A 134 6.99 -18.75 21.49
CA VAL A 134 8.43 -18.97 21.33
C VAL A 134 9.20 -18.20 22.40
N VAL A 135 10.03 -18.91 23.16
CA VAL A 135 10.94 -18.31 24.14
C VAL A 135 12.17 -17.77 23.39
N PRO A 136 12.54 -16.49 23.58
CA PRO A 136 13.77 -15.95 23.00
C PRO A 136 15.00 -16.77 23.48
N ARG A 137 15.96 -16.98 22.59
CA ARG A 137 17.23 -17.63 22.88
C ARG A 137 18.38 -16.70 22.57
N ASP A 138 19.56 -17.02 23.08
CA ASP A 138 20.78 -16.31 22.71
C ASP A 138 21.02 -16.45 21.19
N LEU A 139 21.38 -15.35 20.57
CA LEU A 139 21.69 -15.34 19.14
C LEU A 139 22.98 -16.14 18.89
N PRO A 140 23.11 -16.81 17.74
CA PRO A 140 24.34 -17.50 17.36
C PRO A 140 25.51 -16.51 17.22
N PRO A 141 26.75 -16.99 17.12
CA PRO A 141 27.90 -16.13 16.83
C PRO A 141 27.67 -15.25 15.61
N VAL A 142 28.10 -14.00 15.70
CA VAL A 142 27.98 -12.99 14.65
C VAL A 142 28.51 -13.54 13.31
N PRO A 143 27.76 -13.40 12.19
CA PRO A 143 28.24 -13.79 10.88
C PRO A 143 29.49 -13.03 10.46
N SER A 144 30.34 -13.67 9.67
CA SER A 144 31.48 -13.00 9.06
C SER A 144 30.98 -11.88 8.10
N PRO A 145 31.67 -10.78 7.97
CA PRO A 145 31.33 -9.77 6.97
C PRO A 145 31.23 -10.34 5.53
N ASP A 146 32.00 -11.38 5.23
CA ASP A 146 32.03 -12.02 3.91
C ASP A 146 31.02 -13.18 3.77
N ASP A 147 30.28 -13.53 4.83
CA ASP A 147 29.17 -14.47 4.72
C ASP A 147 28.06 -13.88 3.84
N ILE A 148 27.41 -14.75 3.08
CA ILE A 148 26.27 -14.38 2.27
C ILE A 148 25.11 -14.00 3.21
N CYS A 149 24.61 -12.80 3.04
CA CYS A 149 23.45 -12.31 3.78
C CYS A 149 22.16 -12.49 2.97
N GLU A 150 22.26 -12.28 1.66
CA GLU A 150 21.08 -12.27 0.80
C GLU A 150 21.40 -12.81 -0.61
N LEU A 151 20.43 -13.51 -1.22
CA LEU A 151 20.44 -13.91 -2.62
C LEU A 151 19.26 -13.27 -3.34
N VAL A 152 19.54 -12.25 -4.15
CA VAL A 152 18.53 -11.50 -4.88
C VAL A 152 18.44 -11.97 -6.32
N TYR A 153 17.26 -12.44 -6.74
CA TYR A 153 17.05 -12.95 -8.08
C TYR A 153 16.55 -11.85 -9.03
N THR A 154 17.39 -11.49 -9.99
CA THR A 154 17.06 -10.55 -11.05
C THR A 154 16.58 -11.27 -12.31
N SER A 155 15.70 -10.62 -13.09
CA SER A 155 15.30 -11.12 -14.41
C SER A 155 16.50 -10.97 -15.35
N GLY A 156 17.25 -12.05 -15.53
CA GLY A 156 18.34 -12.07 -16.51
C GLY A 156 17.85 -11.79 -17.93
N THR A 157 18.71 -11.24 -18.75
CA THR A 157 18.44 -10.95 -20.19
C THR A 157 18.20 -12.21 -21.03
N THR A 158 18.54 -13.38 -20.49
CA THR A 158 18.44 -14.70 -21.11
C THR A 158 17.24 -15.52 -20.64
N GLY A 159 16.29 -14.92 -19.89
CA GLY A 159 15.09 -15.57 -19.40
C GLY A 159 15.26 -16.34 -18.07
N ALA A 160 16.40 -16.94 -17.80
CA ALA A 160 16.65 -17.62 -16.52
C ALA A 160 17.04 -16.60 -15.43
N PRO A 161 16.46 -16.69 -14.21
CA PRO A 161 16.82 -15.78 -13.12
C PRO A 161 18.26 -16.01 -12.66
N LYS A 162 19.02 -14.91 -12.47
CA LYS A 162 20.37 -14.96 -11.90
C LYS A 162 20.33 -14.54 -10.44
N GLY A 163 20.92 -15.35 -9.55
CA GLY A 163 21.06 -15.05 -8.13
C GLY A 163 22.27 -14.13 -7.90
N VAL A 164 22.01 -12.89 -7.50
CA VAL A 164 23.03 -11.91 -7.08
C VAL A 164 23.43 -12.23 -5.65
N VAL A 165 24.70 -12.51 -5.40
CA VAL A 165 25.24 -12.79 -4.05
C VAL A 165 25.52 -11.47 -3.35
N LEU A 166 24.88 -11.22 -2.22
CA LEU A 166 25.15 -10.05 -1.38
C LEU A 166 25.66 -10.49 -0.02
N THR A 167 26.85 -10.06 0.34
CA THR A 167 27.46 -10.35 1.65
C THR A 167 27.01 -9.32 2.70
N HIS A 168 27.20 -9.65 3.98
CA HIS A 168 26.99 -8.68 5.07
C HIS A 168 27.82 -7.41 4.84
N ARG A 169 29.05 -7.55 4.33
CA ARG A 169 29.94 -6.43 3.99
C ARG A 169 29.33 -5.54 2.90
N ASN A 170 28.82 -6.11 1.83
CA ASN A 170 28.29 -5.35 0.71
C ASN A 170 27.13 -4.46 1.17
N LEU A 171 26.15 -5.07 1.87
CA LEU A 171 24.96 -4.36 2.37
C LEU A 171 25.30 -3.31 3.42
N ALA A 172 26.18 -3.65 4.39
CA ALA A 172 26.61 -2.72 5.43
C ALA A 172 27.42 -1.55 4.88
N THR A 173 28.28 -1.79 3.87
CA THR A 173 29.04 -0.75 3.20
C THR A 173 28.09 0.23 2.49
N ASN A 174 27.16 -0.29 1.69
CA ASN A 174 26.23 0.58 0.96
C ASN A 174 25.31 1.33 1.91
N LEU A 175 24.82 0.69 2.97
CA LEU A 175 24.02 1.34 4.00
C LEU A 175 24.81 2.50 4.65
N HIS A 176 26.07 2.29 5.00
CA HIS A 176 26.91 3.34 5.57
C HIS A 176 27.16 4.48 4.56
N GLN A 177 27.39 4.16 3.28
CA GLN A 177 27.55 5.15 2.21
C GLN A 177 26.28 5.99 2.03
N VAL A 178 25.11 5.35 1.98
CA VAL A 178 23.81 6.04 1.83
C VAL A 178 23.51 6.92 3.05
N THR A 179 23.61 6.38 4.26
CA THR A 179 23.32 7.16 5.47
C THR A 179 24.32 8.27 5.72
N GLY A 180 25.60 8.07 5.36
CA GLY A 180 26.63 9.10 5.44
C GLY A 180 26.49 10.22 4.40
N GLN A 181 25.84 9.92 3.25
CA GLN A 181 25.59 10.92 2.20
C GLN A 181 24.46 11.90 2.58
N PHE A 182 23.56 11.49 3.48
CA PHE A 182 22.38 12.26 3.88
C PHE A 182 22.33 12.47 5.40
N PRO A 183 23.30 13.22 5.98
CA PRO A 183 23.37 13.44 7.43
C PRO A 183 22.16 14.22 7.99
N GLU A 184 21.38 14.87 7.12
CA GLU A 184 20.18 15.61 7.49
C GLU A 184 19.01 14.68 7.88
N ILE A 185 19.11 13.38 7.55
CA ILE A 185 18.05 12.44 7.89
C ILE A 185 18.11 12.13 9.38
N SER A 186 17.01 12.48 10.07
CA SER A 186 16.87 12.31 11.51
C SER A 186 16.04 11.06 11.85
N SER A 187 16.30 10.53 13.04
CA SER A 187 15.49 9.47 13.64
C SER A 187 14.01 9.86 13.89
N GLU A 188 13.68 11.15 13.81
CA GLU A 188 12.30 11.64 13.99
C GLU A 188 11.46 11.54 12.71
N TYR A 189 12.07 11.15 11.58
CA TYR A 189 11.41 11.15 10.28
C TYR A 189 10.68 9.84 10.00
N SER A 190 9.52 9.98 9.34
CA SER A 190 8.71 8.86 8.84
C SER A 190 8.87 8.72 7.34
N PHE A 191 9.07 7.48 6.89
CA PHE A 191 9.31 7.11 5.50
C PHE A 191 8.13 6.29 4.98
N LEU A 192 7.51 6.75 3.91
CA LEU A 192 6.46 5.99 3.24
C LEU A 192 7.10 5.00 2.26
N SER A 193 6.95 3.71 2.54
CA SER A 193 7.47 2.59 1.77
C SER A 193 6.37 2.02 0.90
N LEU A 194 6.53 2.09 -0.42
CA LEU A 194 5.49 1.76 -1.40
C LEU A 194 5.87 0.63 -2.34
N LEU A 195 7.16 0.43 -2.60
CA LEU A 195 7.65 -0.60 -3.49
C LEU A 195 7.83 -1.92 -2.73
N PRO A 196 7.87 -3.08 -3.41
CA PRO A 196 8.11 -4.35 -2.73
C PRO A 196 9.50 -4.41 -2.08
N LEU A 197 9.57 -4.89 -0.83
CA LEU A 197 10.83 -5.07 -0.09
C LEU A 197 11.75 -6.14 -0.70
N SER A 198 11.26 -6.95 -1.63
CA SER A 198 12.07 -7.86 -2.44
C SER A 198 12.97 -7.15 -3.47
N HIS A 199 12.76 -5.84 -3.68
CA HIS A 199 13.60 -5.02 -4.56
C HIS A 199 14.62 -4.23 -3.76
N MET A 200 15.90 -4.35 -4.13
CA MET A 200 17.03 -3.75 -3.42
C MET A 200 16.91 -2.23 -3.22
N PHE A 201 16.31 -1.51 -4.17
CA PHE A 201 16.13 -0.06 -4.03
C PHE A 201 15.22 0.29 -2.84
N GLU A 202 14.05 -0.35 -2.76
CA GLU A 202 13.14 -0.17 -1.62
C GLU A 202 13.77 -0.71 -0.33
N GLN A 203 14.41 -1.86 -0.43
CA GLN A 203 15.05 -2.48 0.73
C GLN A 203 16.12 -1.58 1.34
N MET A 204 16.96 -0.92 0.53
CA MET A 204 17.96 0.02 1.03
C MET A 204 17.34 1.34 1.50
N ALA A 205 16.58 2.02 0.63
CA ALA A 205 16.13 3.39 0.87
C ALA A 205 14.85 3.47 1.72
N GLY A 206 13.96 2.48 1.63
CA GLY A 206 12.67 2.44 2.34
C GLY A 206 12.65 1.54 3.57
N PHE A 207 13.71 0.74 3.82
CA PHE A 207 13.74 -0.22 4.90
C PHE A 207 15.03 -0.16 5.72
N LEU A 208 16.20 -0.50 5.15
CA LEU A 208 17.45 -0.60 5.92
C LEU A 208 17.94 0.76 6.42
N ALA A 209 17.97 1.78 5.56
CA ALA A 209 18.44 3.12 5.92
C ALA A 209 17.53 3.78 6.98
N PRO A 210 16.19 3.82 6.83
CA PRO A 210 15.31 4.33 7.87
C PRO A 210 15.52 3.64 9.23
N LEU A 211 15.52 2.30 9.26
CA LEU A 211 15.67 1.57 10.53
C LEU A 211 17.04 1.75 11.18
N SER A 212 18.12 1.83 10.37
CA SER A 212 19.46 2.06 10.92
C SER A 212 19.61 3.43 11.59
N LEU A 213 18.81 4.41 11.14
CA LEU A 213 18.80 5.78 11.68
C LEU A 213 17.79 5.96 12.81
N GLY A 214 17.01 4.94 13.16
CA GLY A 214 15.96 5.04 14.18
C GLY A 214 14.68 5.75 13.69
N GLY A 215 14.49 5.87 12.37
CA GLY A 215 13.30 6.44 11.75
C GLY A 215 12.11 5.49 11.77
N THR A 216 10.95 5.96 11.33
CA THR A 216 9.71 5.17 11.27
C THR A 216 9.37 4.82 9.82
N ILE A 217 9.07 3.56 9.55
CA ILE A 217 8.57 3.12 8.25
C ILE A 217 7.05 3.04 8.28
N VAL A 218 6.40 3.56 7.24
CA VAL A 218 4.95 3.49 7.07
C VAL A 218 4.61 2.63 5.87
N TYR A 219 3.87 1.54 6.10
CA TYR A 219 3.33 0.68 5.06
C TYR A 219 1.85 0.98 4.83
N VAL A 220 1.46 1.15 3.57
CA VAL A 220 0.06 1.27 3.16
C VAL A 220 -0.48 -0.09 2.70
N ARG A 221 -1.76 -0.33 2.93
CA ARG A 221 -2.42 -1.57 2.51
C ARG A 221 -2.49 -1.71 0.98
N THR A 222 -2.68 -0.62 0.27
CA THR A 222 -2.83 -0.59 -1.19
C THR A 222 -2.14 0.62 -1.78
N LEU A 223 -1.68 0.49 -3.01
CA LEU A 223 -1.08 1.60 -3.78
C LEU A 223 -2.13 2.54 -4.41
N LYS A 224 -3.41 2.47 -3.98
CA LYS A 224 -4.44 3.42 -4.43
C LYS A 224 -4.04 4.85 -4.06
N PRO A 225 -4.21 5.82 -4.97
CA PRO A 225 -3.89 7.23 -4.69
C PRO A 225 -4.56 7.77 -3.43
N SER A 226 -5.80 7.36 -3.14
CA SER A 226 -6.52 7.74 -1.92
C SER A 226 -5.83 7.24 -0.65
N SER A 227 -5.37 5.98 -0.61
CA SER A 227 -4.67 5.39 0.54
C SER A 227 -3.29 6.02 0.76
N ILE A 228 -2.58 6.33 -0.32
CA ILE A 228 -1.31 7.05 -0.28
C ILE A 228 -1.52 8.46 0.28
N MET A 229 -2.53 9.19 -0.21
CA MET A 229 -2.84 10.53 0.28
C MET A 229 -3.33 10.54 1.73
N GLU A 230 -4.04 9.49 2.16
CA GLU A 230 -4.42 9.30 3.57
C GLU A 230 -3.18 9.12 4.45
N ALA A 231 -2.22 8.28 4.03
CA ALA A 231 -0.95 8.10 4.74
C ALA A 231 -0.18 9.43 4.87
N PHE A 232 -0.08 10.20 3.80
CA PHE A 232 0.54 11.54 3.85
C PHE A 232 -0.14 12.48 4.85
N SER A 233 -1.47 12.42 4.99
CA SER A 233 -2.21 13.32 5.86
C SER A 233 -2.21 12.90 7.33
N GLU A 234 -2.07 11.61 7.62
CA GLU A 234 -2.28 11.04 8.96
C GLU A 234 -0.97 10.58 9.64
N GLU A 235 0.07 10.21 8.89
CA GLU A 235 1.26 9.55 9.44
C GLU A 235 2.51 10.44 9.47
N ASP A 236 2.34 11.74 9.25
CA ASP A 236 3.43 12.74 9.33
C ASP A 236 4.68 12.35 8.49
N ILE A 237 4.43 11.91 7.26
CA ILE A 237 5.46 11.45 6.34
C ILE A 237 6.45 12.57 6.04
N TRP A 238 7.75 12.26 6.11
CA TRP A 238 8.84 13.16 5.71
C TRP A 238 9.38 12.85 4.32
N ALA A 239 9.53 11.56 3.99
CA ALA A 239 10.03 11.10 2.68
C ALA A 239 9.22 9.93 2.13
N VAL A 240 9.24 9.78 0.81
CA VAL A 240 8.70 8.61 0.11
C VAL A 240 9.71 8.07 -0.88
N VAL A 241 9.87 6.77 -0.91
CA VAL A 241 10.62 6.06 -1.94
C VAL A 241 9.66 5.76 -3.09
N ALA A 242 10.00 6.20 -4.28
CA ALA A 242 9.09 6.15 -5.43
C ALA A 242 9.83 5.93 -6.75
N VAL A 243 9.23 5.16 -7.64
CA VAL A 243 9.68 5.11 -9.04
C VAL A 243 9.10 6.30 -9.82
N PRO A 244 9.75 6.74 -10.93
CA PRO A 244 9.29 7.88 -11.74
C PRO A 244 7.82 7.81 -12.16
N ARG A 245 7.33 6.61 -12.45
CA ARG A 245 5.91 6.40 -12.82
C ARG A 245 4.93 6.82 -11.72
N LEU A 246 5.26 6.57 -10.46
CA LEU A 246 4.44 7.00 -9.32
C LEU A 246 4.45 8.53 -9.20
N LEU A 247 5.61 9.16 -9.37
CA LEU A 247 5.73 10.62 -9.40
C LEU A 247 4.86 11.24 -10.51
N GLN A 248 4.83 10.60 -11.69
CA GLN A 248 3.98 11.01 -12.81
C GLN A 248 2.49 10.89 -12.47
N LEU A 249 2.07 9.79 -11.84
CA LEU A 249 0.68 9.60 -11.40
C LEU A 249 0.25 10.65 -10.37
N LEU A 250 1.12 10.97 -9.42
CA LEU A 250 0.87 12.02 -8.43
C LEU A 250 0.78 13.41 -9.10
N LYS A 251 1.67 13.73 -10.06
CA LYS A 251 1.61 14.96 -10.88
C LYS A 251 0.26 15.07 -11.57
N SER A 252 -0.15 14.02 -12.30
CA SER A 252 -1.42 14.01 -13.02
C SER A 252 -2.62 14.20 -12.08
N SER A 253 -2.60 13.59 -10.89
CA SER A 253 -3.63 13.78 -9.87
C SER A 253 -3.70 15.22 -9.36
N VAL A 254 -2.56 15.89 -9.21
CA VAL A 254 -2.49 17.31 -8.82
C VAL A 254 -3.08 18.18 -9.93
N GLU A 255 -2.65 18.00 -11.17
CA GLU A 255 -3.12 18.76 -12.33
C GLU A 255 -4.64 18.62 -12.52
N GLN A 256 -5.15 17.39 -12.44
CA GLN A 256 -6.60 17.13 -12.50
C GLN A 256 -7.38 17.80 -11.36
N ALA A 257 -6.84 17.78 -10.14
CA ALA A 257 -7.48 18.42 -8.99
C ALA A 257 -7.57 19.95 -9.14
N PHE A 258 -6.58 20.59 -9.75
CA PHE A 258 -6.61 22.01 -10.06
C PHE A 258 -7.54 22.31 -11.25
N ALA A 259 -7.50 21.51 -12.30
CA ALA A 259 -8.38 21.63 -13.46
C ALA A 259 -9.86 21.50 -13.09
N ALA A 260 -10.19 20.52 -12.23
CA ALA A 260 -11.57 20.32 -11.74
C ALA A 260 -12.15 21.53 -10.97
N LYS A 261 -11.26 22.40 -10.45
CA LYS A 261 -11.65 23.66 -9.77
C LYS A 261 -11.54 24.88 -10.68
N GLY A 262 -11.24 24.73 -11.97
CA GLY A 262 -11.00 25.84 -12.89
C GLY A 262 -9.68 26.59 -12.64
N LEU A 263 -8.75 26.02 -11.86
CA LEU A 263 -7.51 26.66 -11.43
C LEU A 263 -6.27 26.17 -12.19
N GLY A 264 -6.45 25.46 -13.33
CA GLY A 264 -5.31 24.91 -14.11
C GLY A 264 -4.35 26.01 -14.60
N GLY A 265 -4.87 27.12 -15.12
CA GLY A 265 -4.05 28.25 -15.53
C GLY A 265 -3.28 28.93 -14.38
N LEU A 266 -3.87 28.93 -13.18
CA LEU A 266 -3.17 29.42 -11.98
C LEU A 266 -2.01 28.51 -11.60
N LEU A 267 -2.20 27.18 -11.62
CA LEU A 267 -1.13 26.21 -11.35
C LEU A 267 0.06 26.43 -12.31
N GLN A 268 -0.19 26.58 -13.61
CA GLN A 268 0.85 26.80 -14.61
C GLN A 268 1.62 28.11 -14.35
N ARG A 269 0.93 29.19 -14.00
CA ARG A 269 1.57 30.48 -13.63
C ARG A 269 2.42 30.34 -12.35
N MET A 270 1.91 29.62 -11.34
CA MET A 270 2.68 29.35 -10.12
C MET A 270 3.95 28.54 -10.41
N LEU A 271 3.86 27.52 -11.24
CA LEU A 271 5.00 26.68 -11.64
C LEU A 271 6.05 27.46 -12.45
N SER A 272 5.62 28.37 -13.32
CA SER A 272 6.53 29.21 -14.13
C SER A 272 7.27 30.27 -13.32
N LEU A 273 6.62 30.85 -12.28
CA LEU A 273 7.23 31.82 -11.39
C LEU A 273 8.14 31.20 -10.33
N SER A 274 7.84 29.99 -9.91
CA SER A 274 8.49 29.34 -8.77
C SER A 274 10.01 29.20 -8.89
N PRO A 275 10.62 28.83 -10.05
CA PRO A 275 12.08 28.69 -10.17
C PRO A 275 12.86 29.95 -9.82
N SER A 276 12.25 31.14 -10.00
CA SER A 276 12.87 32.42 -9.67
C SER A 276 12.81 32.79 -8.19
N LEU A 277 12.07 31.99 -7.38
CA LEU A 277 11.85 32.27 -5.97
C LEU A 277 12.84 31.49 -5.08
N PRO A 278 13.26 32.05 -3.93
CA PRO A 278 13.97 31.30 -2.90
C PRO A 278 13.14 30.09 -2.42
N PRO A 279 13.77 28.99 -1.97
CA PRO A 279 13.09 27.75 -1.56
C PRO A 279 11.95 27.97 -0.55
N LEU A 280 12.13 28.86 0.41
CA LEU A 280 11.12 29.19 1.41
C LEU A 280 9.87 29.81 0.78
N LEU A 281 10.03 30.73 -0.17
CA LEU A 281 8.89 31.36 -0.87
C LEU A 281 8.17 30.40 -1.79
N ARG A 282 8.87 29.45 -2.42
CA ARG A 282 8.27 28.34 -3.17
C ARG A 282 7.34 27.52 -2.26
N ARG A 283 7.80 27.15 -1.08
CA ARG A 283 7.01 26.40 -0.08
C ARG A 283 5.75 27.18 0.34
N ILE A 284 5.85 28.49 0.52
CA ILE A 284 4.70 29.33 0.85
C ILE A 284 3.72 29.39 -0.32
N LEU A 285 4.20 29.60 -1.53
CA LEU A 285 3.37 29.67 -2.75
C LEU A 285 2.53 28.40 -2.93
N PHE A 286 3.13 27.23 -2.68
CA PHE A 286 2.47 25.93 -2.83
C PHE A 286 1.87 25.36 -1.52
N THR A 287 1.65 26.20 -0.49
CA THR A 287 1.07 25.76 0.79
C THR A 287 -0.23 24.95 0.64
N PRO A 288 -1.21 25.29 -0.25
CA PRO A 288 -2.42 24.48 -0.41
C PRO A 288 -2.14 23.07 -0.94
N LEU A 289 -1.15 22.94 -1.83
CA LEU A 289 -0.70 21.62 -2.33
C LEU A 289 0.05 20.86 -1.25
N ARG A 290 1.03 21.50 -0.62
CA ARG A 290 1.84 20.90 0.45
C ARG A 290 1.00 20.36 1.60
N ARG A 291 -0.07 21.06 1.99
CA ARG A 291 -0.99 20.59 3.04
C ARG A 291 -1.68 19.25 2.71
N ARG A 292 -1.79 18.89 1.43
CA ARG A 292 -2.33 17.60 1.01
C ARG A 292 -1.33 16.46 1.21
N PHE A 293 -0.03 16.76 1.09
CA PHE A 293 1.06 15.81 1.35
C PHE A 293 1.52 15.80 2.83
N GLY A 294 0.78 16.48 3.71
CA GLY A 294 1.18 16.63 5.11
C GLY A 294 2.14 17.80 5.33
N ARG A 295 2.28 18.24 6.59
CA ARG A 295 3.09 19.43 6.93
C ARG A 295 4.58 19.18 6.80
N ASN A 296 5.03 17.97 7.10
CA ASN A 296 6.44 17.60 7.20
C ASN A 296 6.99 16.95 5.93
N PHE A 297 6.13 16.63 4.94
CA PHE A 297 6.57 16.02 3.71
C PHE A 297 7.52 16.92 2.93
N ASN A 298 8.72 16.40 2.64
CA ASN A 298 9.79 17.17 2.05
C ASN A 298 10.48 16.49 0.86
N LEU A 299 10.63 15.15 0.88
CA LEU A 299 11.57 14.45 0.03
C LEU A 299 10.91 13.32 -0.78
N PHE A 300 11.11 13.38 -2.09
CA PHE A 300 10.97 12.23 -2.98
C PHE A 300 12.33 11.59 -3.22
N VAL A 301 12.47 10.30 -2.92
CA VAL A 301 13.64 9.50 -3.30
C VAL A 301 13.26 8.69 -4.53
N SER A 302 13.86 9.00 -5.67
CA SER A 302 13.54 8.38 -6.95
C SER A 302 14.68 7.51 -7.45
N GLY A 303 14.35 6.34 -7.97
CA GLY A 303 15.35 5.41 -8.52
C GLY A 303 14.69 4.26 -9.27
N GLY A 304 15.51 3.31 -9.74
CA GLY A 304 15.05 2.11 -10.45
C GLY A 304 14.66 2.33 -11.91
N ALA A 305 14.41 3.57 -12.34
CA ALA A 305 14.13 3.94 -13.73
C ALA A 305 14.55 5.41 -13.96
N PRO A 306 14.78 5.84 -15.22
CA PRO A 306 15.13 7.23 -15.53
C PRO A 306 13.99 8.20 -15.15
N LEU A 307 14.36 9.30 -14.48
CA LEU A 307 13.43 10.38 -14.14
C LEU A 307 13.58 11.50 -15.16
N SER A 308 12.49 11.84 -15.86
CA SER A 308 12.56 12.94 -16.82
C SER A 308 12.86 14.28 -16.15
N ALA A 309 13.69 15.10 -16.78
CA ALA A 309 14.04 16.44 -16.27
C ALA A 309 12.80 17.33 -16.06
N GLU A 310 11.73 17.13 -16.85
CA GLU A 310 10.47 17.85 -16.69
C GLU A 310 9.77 17.47 -15.38
N LEU A 311 9.64 16.16 -15.10
CA LEU A 311 8.99 15.67 -13.88
C LEU A 311 9.78 16.09 -12.64
N PHE A 312 11.11 16.03 -12.70
CA PHE A 312 11.98 16.57 -11.67
C PHE A 312 11.71 18.06 -11.42
N ARG A 313 11.72 18.89 -12.49
CA ARG A 313 11.47 20.34 -12.36
C ARG A 313 10.09 20.65 -11.82
N PHE A 314 9.06 19.89 -12.20
CA PHE A 314 7.70 20.07 -11.69
C PHE A 314 7.66 19.96 -10.15
N TRP A 315 8.18 18.88 -9.58
CA TRP A 315 8.16 18.66 -8.14
C TRP A 315 9.04 19.64 -7.38
N ASN A 316 10.20 19.97 -7.94
CA ASN A 316 11.09 20.98 -7.36
C ASN A 316 10.44 22.38 -7.37
N ALA A 317 9.80 22.77 -8.48
CA ALA A 317 9.02 24.01 -8.57
C ALA A 317 7.84 24.03 -7.60
N ALA A 318 7.19 22.89 -7.34
CA ALA A 318 6.14 22.75 -6.33
C ALA A 318 6.65 22.82 -4.88
N GLY A 319 7.97 23.02 -4.68
CA GLY A 319 8.60 23.19 -3.37
C GLY A 319 8.92 21.88 -2.65
N PHE A 320 8.99 20.74 -3.36
CA PHE A 320 9.46 19.46 -2.85
C PHE A 320 10.90 19.19 -3.32
N THR A 321 11.68 18.52 -2.49
CA THR A 321 12.99 18.05 -2.87
C THR A 321 12.89 16.71 -3.59
N VAL A 322 13.63 16.54 -4.69
CA VAL A 322 13.71 15.26 -5.40
C VAL A 322 15.16 14.82 -5.40
N VAL A 323 15.45 13.66 -4.83
CA VAL A 323 16.75 13.00 -4.90
C VAL A 323 16.62 11.83 -5.85
N GLU A 324 17.32 11.89 -6.97
CA GLU A 324 17.45 10.78 -7.91
C GLU A 324 18.74 10.03 -7.64
N GLY A 325 18.67 8.70 -7.61
CA GLY A 325 19.81 7.82 -7.46
C GLY A 325 19.87 6.76 -8.56
N TYR A 326 21.08 6.26 -8.81
CA TYR A 326 21.33 5.18 -9.76
C TYR A 326 22.07 4.03 -9.09
N GLY A 327 21.76 2.83 -9.53
CA GLY A 327 22.42 1.62 -9.13
C GLY A 327 21.75 0.35 -9.61
N LEU A 328 22.28 -0.79 -9.16
CA LEU A 328 21.88 -2.14 -9.56
C LEU A 328 21.89 -3.05 -8.34
N SER A 329 21.15 -4.17 -8.39
CA SER A 329 21.17 -5.17 -7.31
C SER A 329 22.59 -5.65 -7.03
N GLU A 330 23.42 -5.79 -8.05
CA GLU A 330 24.83 -6.16 -7.98
C GLU A 330 25.71 -5.14 -7.22
N CYS A 331 25.14 -3.98 -6.87
CA CYS A 331 25.87 -2.91 -6.16
C CYS A 331 25.22 -2.54 -4.80
N SER A 332 24.30 -3.35 -4.28
CA SER A 332 23.71 -3.34 -2.92
C SER A 332 22.81 -2.14 -2.50
N PRO A 333 22.07 -1.40 -3.30
CA PRO A 333 22.09 -1.26 -4.75
C PRO A 333 22.69 0.07 -5.24
N VAL A 334 22.98 1.07 -4.35
CA VAL A 334 23.17 2.46 -4.72
C VAL A 334 24.63 2.76 -5.08
N LEU A 335 24.85 3.36 -6.23
CA LEU A 335 26.15 3.79 -6.74
C LEU A 335 26.31 5.32 -6.68
N THR A 336 25.27 6.04 -7.15
CA THR A 336 25.28 7.51 -7.17
C THR A 336 23.94 8.03 -6.66
N ALA A 337 23.96 9.25 -6.15
CA ALA A 337 22.75 9.99 -5.79
C ALA A 337 22.97 11.50 -5.94
N ASN A 338 21.90 12.23 -6.30
CA ASN A 338 21.82 13.66 -6.09
C ASN A 338 21.84 13.96 -4.57
N MET A 339 22.36 15.10 -4.18
CA MET A 339 22.33 15.56 -2.80
C MET A 339 21.08 16.42 -2.56
N ILE A 340 20.60 16.49 -1.30
CA ILE A 340 19.45 17.34 -0.95
C ILE A 340 19.73 18.82 -1.31
N GLU A 341 20.94 19.27 -1.10
CA GLU A 341 21.33 20.67 -1.37
C GLU A 341 21.81 20.93 -2.81
N ARG A 342 22.24 19.88 -3.52
CA ARG A 342 22.79 19.98 -4.87
C ARG A 342 22.15 18.94 -5.78
N GLN A 343 21.29 19.39 -6.68
CA GLN A 343 20.52 18.56 -7.58
C GLN A 343 20.74 18.99 -9.03
N VAL A 344 20.87 18.02 -9.94
CA VAL A 344 21.00 18.25 -11.38
C VAL A 344 19.88 17.51 -12.09
N PRO A 345 18.91 18.20 -12.70
CA PRO A 345 17.83 17.58 -13.45
C PRO A 345 18.36 16.77 -14.63
N GLY A 346 17.98 15.49 -14.73
CA GLY A 346 18.43 14.58 -15.79
C GLY A 346 19.78 13.92 -15.51
N ALA A 347 20.39 14.16 -14.34
CA ALA A 347 21.57 13.44 -13.88
C ALA A 347 21.27 12.67 -12.59
N VAL A 348 21.90 11.51 -12.44
CA VAL A 348 21.74 10.63 -11.27
C VAL A 348 22.71 10.95 -10.13
N GLY A 349 23.33 12.13 -10.19
CA GLY A 349 24.18 12.67 -9.13
C GLY A 349 25.61 12.18 -9.16
N TRP A 350 26.23 12.17 -7.99
CA TRP A 350 27.65 11.88 -7.81
C TRP A 350 27.85 10.52 -7.14
N PRO A 351 29.02 9.87 -7.36
CA PRO A 351 29.36 8.62 -6.69
C PRO A 351 29.24 8.76 -5.17
N LEU A 352 28.69 7.72 -4.52
CA LEU A 352 28.69 7.63 -3.06
C LEU A 352 30.14 7.51 -2.53
N PRO A 353 30.42 7.90 -1.28
CA PRO A 353 31.74 7.78 -0.69
C PRO A 353 32.31 6.35 -0.80
N GLY A 354 33.53 6.23 -1.38
CA GLY A 354 34.17 4.92 -1.58
C GLY A 354 33.68 4.12 -2.78
N VAL A 355 32.79 4.68 -3.62
CA VAL A 355 32.44 4.13 -4.93
C VAL A 355 33.31 4.82 -6.00
N GLU A 356 34.01 4.01 -6.76
CA GLU A 356 34.79 4.48 -7.92
C GLU A 356 34.00 4.20 -9.20
N ILE A 357 33.94 5.17 -10.10
CA ILE A 357 33.27 5.06 -11.41
C ILE A 357 34.23 5.47 -12.50
N ARG A 358 34.28 4.67 -13.57
CA ARG A 358 34.97 5.04 -14.81
C ARG A 358 34.06 4.78 -16.03
N LEU A 359 34.32 5.50 -17.09
CA LEU A 359 33.65 5.30 -18.37
C LEU A 359 34.63 4.69 -19.37
N VAL A 360 34.28 3.53 -19.92
CA VAL A 360 35.09 2.87 -20.95
C VAL A 360 34.21 2.63 -22.18
N ASN A 361 34.49 3.34 -23.27
CA ASN A 361 33.64 3.33 -24.49
C ASN A 361 32.17 3.70 -24.18
N GLY A 362 31.95 4.60 -23.22
CA GLY A 362 30.63 5.00 -22.77
C GLY A 362 29.98 4.04 -21.75
N GLU A 363 30.51 2.83 -21.53
CA GLU A 363 30.04 1.91 -20.50
C GLU A 363 30.47 2.36 -19.10
N ILE A 364 29.52 2.39 -18.19
CA ILE A 364 29.76 2.68 -16.78
C ILE A 364 30.35 1.43 -16.13
N GLN A 365 31.57 1.56 -15.62
CA GLN A 365 32.25 0.50 -14.85
C GLN A 365 32.47 1.00 -13.42
N VAL A 366 32.27 0.12 -12.43
CA VAL A 366 32.27 0.51 -11.04
C VAL A 366 33.15 -0.42 -10.18
N ARG A 367 33.68 0.14 -9.08
CA ARG A 367 34.44 -0.59 -8.07
C ARG A 367 34.11 0.01 -6.69
N GLY A 368 33.95 -0.86 -5.67
CA GLY A 368 33.65 -0.45 -4.31
C GLY A 368 33.32 -1.64 -3.41
N GLY A 369 33.30 -1.41 -2.10
CA GLY A 369 32.95 -2.45 -1.12
C GLY A 369 31.49 -2.88 -1.15
N ASN A 370 30.64 -2.11 -1.83
CA ASN A 370 29.24 -2.39 -2.08
C ASN A 370 28.99 -3.25 -3.33
N VAL A 371 30.01 -3.49 -4.15
CA VAL A 371 29.90 -4.33 -5.35
C VAL A 371 29.94 -5.80 -4.95
N PHE A 372 29.02 -6.58 -5.48
CA PHE A 372 28.87 -8.01 -5.19
C PHE A 372 30.09 -8.84 -5.61
N PRO A 373 30.32 -10.02 -4.99
CA PRO A 373 31.42 -10.90 -5.40
C PRO A 373 31.13 -11.70 -6.68
N GLY A 374 29.85 -11.85 -7.06
CA GLY A 374 29.46 -12.59 -8.26
C GLY A 374 28.06 -13.17 -8.21
N TYR A 375 27.71 -13.94 -9.24
CA TYR A 375 26.41 -14.63 -9.34
C TYR A 375 26.48 -16.02 -8.72
N TYR A 376 25.45 -16.39 -7.98
CA TYR A 376 25.35 -17.67 -7.29
C TYR A 376 25.38 -18.83 -8.26
N GLU A 377 26.34 -19.77 -8.04
CA GLU A 377 26.57 -20.96 -8.87
C GLU A 377 26.68 -20.67 -10.39
N ASN A 378 27.13 -19.46 -10.76
CA ASN A 378 27.28 -19.05 -12.16
C ASN A 378 28.61 -18.32 -12.40
N GLU A 379 29.68 -19.09 -12.45
CA GLU A 379 31.06 -18.57 -12.61
C GLU A 379 31.25 -17.91 -13.98
N ALA A 380 30.68 -18.47 -15.03
CA ALA A 380 30.76 -17.88 -16.39
C ALA A 380 30.14 -16.48 -16.46
N ALA A 381 28.96 -16.31 -15.85
CA ALA A 381 28.32 -15.00 -15.77
C ALA A 381 29.13 -14.04 -14.89
N THR A 382 29.73 -14.54 -13.81
CA THR A 382 30.57 -13.74 -12.91
C THR A 382 31.83 -13.25 -13.65
N GLN A 383 32.55 -14.14 -14.31
CA GLN A 383 33.75 -13.76 -15.10
C GLN A 383 33.42 -12.74 -16.20
N GLY A 384 32.28 -12.93 -16.88
CA GLY A 384 31.83 -11.99 -17.92
C GLY A 384 31.40 -10.62 -17.37
N ALA A 385 31.04 -10.55 -16.10
CA ALA A 385 30.58 -9.30 -15.45
C ALA A 385 31.75 -8.42 -14.97
N PHE A 386 32.94 -8.95 -14.82
CA PHE A 386 34.13 -8.18 -14.35
C PHE A 386 35.17 -8.05 -15.44
N THR A 387 35.91 -6.96 -15.39
CA THR A 387 37.12 -6.75 -16.20
C THR A 387 38.32 -7.47 -15.56
N ALA A 388 39.39 -7.67 -16.32
CA ALA A 388 40.62 -8.32 -15.83
C ALA A 388 41.27 -7.56 -14.64
N ASP A 389 41.02 -6.25 -14.55
CA ASP A 389 41.51 -5.38 -13.47
C ASP A 389 40.47 -5.16 -12.35
N GLY A 390 39.42 -6.00 -12.30
CA GLY A 390 38.48 -6.11 -11.18
C GLY A 390 37.36 -5.06 -11.14
N TRP A 391 37.05 -4.38 -12.24
CA TRP A 391 35.89 -3.50 -12.32
C TRP A 391 34.63 -4.26 -12.75
N PHE A 392 33.54 -3.99 -12.06
CA PHE A 392 32.23 -4.51 -12.47
C PHE A 392 31.69 -3.72 -13.65
N ARG A 393 31.28 -4.41 -14.69
CA ARG A 393 30.67 -3.89 -15.91
C ARG A 393 29.17 -3.80 -15.70
N THR A 394 28.62 -2.59 -15.58
CA THR A 394 27.19 -2.43 -15.29
C THR A 394 26.29 -2.77 -16.49
N GLY A 395 26.86 -2.74 -17.70
CA GLY A 395 26.11 -2.85 -18.95
C GLY A 395 25.24 -1.60 -19.22
N ASP A 396 25.38 -0.54 -18.43
CA ASP A 396 24.71 0.74 -18.65
C ASP A 396 25.69 1.71 -19.31
N LEU A 397 25.17 2.57 -20.20
CA LEU A 397 25.91 3.62 -20.88
C LEU A 397 25.65 4.96 -20.20
N GLY A 398 26.67 5.79 -20.11
CA GLY A 398 26.56 7.07 -19.46
C GLY A 398 27.61 8.09 -19.88
N ALA A 399 27.48 9.29 -19.33
CA ALA A 399 28.41 10.40 -19.50
C ALA A 399 28.53 11.15 -18.17
N VAL A 400 29.60 11.93 -18.01
CA VAL A 400 29.73 12.88 -16.90
C VAL A 400 29.45 14.26 -17.45
N ASP A 401 28.57 15.03 -16.80
CA ASP A 401 28.23 16.38 -17.21
C ASP A 401 29.27 17.40 -16.76
N SER A 402 29.07 18.66 -17.13
CA SER A 402 29.98 19.77 -16.76
C SER A 402 30.05 20.01 -15.24
N SER A 403 29.12 19.51 -14.45
CA SER A 403 29.12 19.60 -12.99
C SER A 403 29.84 18.45 -12.30
N GLY A 404 30.24 17.44 -13.06
CA GLY A 404 30.81 16.18 -12.58
C GLY A 404 29.76 15.16 -12.16
N ALA A 405 28.48 15.40 -12.44
CA ALA A 405 27.40 14.44 -12.16
C ALA A 405 27.30 13.39 -13.27
N LEU A 406 26.95 12.16 -12.88
CA LEU A 406 26.72 11.06 -13.82
C LEU A 406 25.35 11.22 -14.49
N VAL A 407 25.32 11.06 -15.80
CA VAL A 407 24.11 10.98 -16.63
C VAL A 407 24.06 9.58 -17.22
N VAL A 408 23.02 8.82 -16.92
CA VAL A 408 22.75 7.50 -17.53
C VAL A 408 21.97 7.70 -18.83
N ARG A 409 22.48 7.12 -19.92
CA ARG A 409 21.87 7.26 -21.26
C ARG A 409 21.02 6.06 -21.67
N GLY A 410 21.28 4.90 -21.09
CA GLY A 410 20.52 3.67 -21.38
C GLY A 410 21.35 2.41 -21.19
N ARG A 411 20.80 1.28 -21.64
CA ARG A 411 21.47 -0.03 -21.61
C ARG A 411 22.29 -0.26 -22.88
N ALA A 412 23.51 -0.76 -22.73
CA ALA A 412 24.38 -1.12 -23.88
C ALA A 412 23.71 -2.14 -24.81
N LYS A 413 22.94 -3.08 -24.25
CA LYS A 413 22.21 -4.10 -25.02
C LYS A 413 20.94 -3.58 -25.71
N ASP A 414 20.38 -2.47 -25.24
CA ASP A 414 19.19 -1.84 -25.81
C ASP A 414 19.57 -0.73 -26.81
N LEU A 415 20.88 -0.43 -26.94
CA LEU A 415 21.43 0.49 -27.92
C LEU A 415 21.09 0.01 -29.33
N ILE A 416 20.43 0.87 -30.11
CA ILE A 416 20.09 0.57 -31.50
C ILE A 416 21.26 1.00 -32.39
N VAL A 417 21.82 0.06 -33.11
CA VAL A 417 22.87 0.35 -34.08
C VAL A 417 22.27 0.28 -35.50
N THR A 418 22.07 1.47 -36.08
CA THR A 418 21.46 1.56 -37.42
C THR A 418 22.38 0.95 -38.50
N ALA A 419 21.83 0.65 -39.66
CA ALA A 419 22.63 0.18 -40.83
C ALA A 419 23.75 1.18 -41.23
N ALA A 420 23.65 2.45 -40.89
CA ALA A 420 24.66 3.48 -41.08
C ALA A 420 25.74 3.50 -39.97
N GLY A 421 25.68 2.60 -38.98
CA GLY A 421 26.62 2.54 -37.87
C GLY A 421 26.36 3.62 -36.80
N ILE A 422 25.16 4.24 -36.77
CA ILE A 422 24.81 5.29 -35.83
C ILE A 422 24.23 4.65 -34.58
N ASN A 423 24.75 5.07 -33.41
CA ASN A 423 24.26 4.64 -32.12
C ASN A 423 23.06 5.51 -31.70
N VAL A 424 21.88 4.89 -31.57
CA VAL A 424 20.64 5.54 -31.14
C VAL A 424 20.27 5.02 -29.76
N TYR A 425 20.07 5.93 -28.82
CA TYR A 425 19.66 5.62 -27.45
C TYR A 425 18.11 5.65 -27.36
N PRO A 426 17.43 4.51 -27.15
CA PRO A 426 15.99 4.45 -27.16
C PRO A 426 15.34 5.39 -26.14
N GLU A 427 15.94 5.52 -24.95
CA GLU A 427 15.42 6.33 -23.85
C GLU A 427 15.31 7.81 -24.21
N GLU A 428 16.25 8.35 -25.01
CA GLU A 428 16.22 9.73 -25.49
C GLU A 428 15.02 9.97 -26.43
N LEU A 429 14.72 8.99 -27.29
CA LEU A 429 13.59 9.06 -28.20
C LEU A 429 12.24 8.84 -27.49
N GLU A 430 12.21 7.94 -26.51
CA GLU A 430 11.04 7.70 -25.66
C GLU A 430 10.65 8.96 -24.90
N GLU A 431 11.62 9.73 -24.40
CA GLU A 431 11.36 10.98 -23.70
C GLU A 431 10.72 12.04 -24.63
N VAL A 432 11.13 12.10 -25.89
CA VAL A 432 10.53 12.99 -26.88
C VAL A 432 9.13 12.52 -27.25
N LEU A 433 8.99 11.24 -27.56
CA LEU A 433 7.73 10.64 -28.00
C LEU A 433 6.63 10.71 -26.92
N ALA A 434 7.00 10.53 -25.65
CA ALA A 434 6.06 10.60 -24.51
C ALA A 434 5.46 12.01 -24.29
N LYS A 435 6.07 13.05 -24.85
CA LYS A 435 5.57 14.45 -24.76
C LYS A 435 4.55 14.77 -25.84
N VAL A 436 4.46 13.96 -26.88
CA VAL A 436 3.54 14.19 -28.01
C VAL A 436 2.12 13.85 -27.61
N ALA A 437 1.19 14.74 -27.92
CA ALA A 437 -0.23 14.50 -27.66
C ALA A 437 -0.70 13.27 -28.49
N GLY A 438 -1.47 12.38 -27.86
CA GLY A 438 -1.90 11.13 -28.44
C GLY A 438 -1.14 9.90 -27.93
N VAL A 439 -0.04 10.10 -27.19
CA VAL A 439 0.76 9.01 -26.61
C VAL A 439 0.41 8.82 -25.15
N ARG A 440 -0.06 7.63 -24.78
CA ARG A 440 -0.25 7.22 -23.38
C ARG A 440 1.01 6.55 -22.83
N GLU A 441 1.58 5.65 -23.59
CA GLU A 441 2.83 4.96 -23.32
C GLU A 441 3.58 4.71 -24.61
N CYS A 442 4.90 4.64 -24.54
CA CYS A 442 5.73 4.31 -25.67
C CYS A 442 6.96 3.49 -25.29
N CYS A 443 7.51 2.80 -26.25
CA CYS A 443 8.77 2.09 -26.16
C CYS A 443 9.46 2.17 -27.51
N VAL A 444 10.77 2.41 -27.52
CA VAL A 444 11.58 2.40 -28.75
C VAL A 444 12.52 1.21 -28.70
N ILE A 445 12.53 0.44 -29.77
CA ILE A 445 13.32 -0.79 -29.92
C ILE A 445 14.03 -0.84 -31.28
N GLY A 446 15.14 -1.57 -31.33
CA GLY A 446 15.79 -1.90 -32.63
C GLY A 446 15.11 -3.11 -33.26
N MET A 447 14.51 -2.94 -34.42
CA MET A 447 13.98 -4.05 -35.23
C MET A 447 14.96 -4.42 -36.35
N PRO A 448 15.27 -5.72 -36.56
CA PRO A 448 16.20 -6.13 -37.60
C PRO A 448 15.73 -5.70 -38.96
N ARG A 449 16.57 -4.96 -39.71
CA ARG A 449 16.27 -4.55 -41.10
C ARG A 449 17.56 -4.32 -41.90
N GLY A 450 17.72 -5.06 -42.98
CA GLY A 450 18.72 -4.77 -44.01
C GLY A 450 20.19 -4.70 -43.58
N GLY A 451 20.62 -5.53 -42.62
CA GLY A 451 22.00 -5.59 -42.15
C GLY A 451 22.30 -4.65 -40.96
N GLY A 452 21.28 -4.01 -40.37
CA GLY A 452 21.35 -3.23 -39.15
C GLY A 452 20.03 -3.26 -38.42
N GLU A 453 19.80 -2.32 -37.52
CA GLU A 453 18.53 -2.16 -36.82
C GLU A 453 17.80 -0.91 -37.31
N GLU A 454 16.49 -1.02 -37.44
CA GLU A 454 15.58 0.09 -37.64
C GLU A 454 15.14 0.66 -36.27
N VAL A 455 15.13 1.97 -36.16
CA VAL A 455 14.59 2.65 -34.97
C VAL A 455 13.07 2.58 -34.99
N HIS A 456 12.48 1.70 -34.20
CA HIS A 456 11.06 1.36 -34.20
C HIS A 456 10.34 1.77 -32.94
N ALA A 457 9.31 2.60 -33.07
CA ALA A 457 8.47 3.03 -31.94
C ALA A 457 7.26 2.12 -31.77
N VAL A 458 7.01 1.69 -30.57
CA VAL A 458 5.79 0.98 -30.16
C VAL A 458 4.97 1.91 -29.29
N ILE A 459 3.75 2.24 -29.72
CA ILE A 459 2.94 3.30 -29.13
C ILE A 459 1.62 2.73 -28.63
N VAL A 460 1.33 3.03 -27.36
CA VAL A 460 0.00 2.87 -26.76
C VAL A 460 -0.69 4.23 -26.80
N PRO A 461 -1.81 4.38 -27.54
CA PRO A 461 -2.48 5.66 -27.70
C PRO A 461 -3.23 6.08 -26.44
N ASP A 462 -3.44 7.39 -26.26
CA ASP A 462 -4.21 7.96 -25.15
C ASP A 462 -5.74 7.94 -25.36
N GLY A 463 -6.19 7.42 -26.51
CA GLY A 463 -7.61 7.37 -26.87
C GLY A 463 -8.12 8.63 -27.59
N SER A 464 -7.27 9.59 -27.93
CA SER A 464 -7.63 10.80 -28.67
C SER A 464 -8.01 10.54 -30.15
N GLY A 465 -7.70 9.34 -30.68
CA GLY A 465 -7.94 8.97 -32.07
C GLY A 465 -6.94 9.58 -33.05
N ARG A 466 -5.86 10.16 -32.58
CA ARG A 466 -4.83 10.78 -33.41
C ARG A 466 -4.03 9.71 -34.20
N PRO A 467 -3.80 9.89 -35.52
CA PRO A 467 -3.05 8.94 -36.32
C PRO A 467 -1.58 8.79 -35.83
N LEU A 468 -1.08 7.55 -35.76
CA LEU A 468 0.30 7.28 -35.31
C LEU A 468 1.35 7.97 -36.18
N GLY A 469 1.13 8.06 -37.51
CA GLY A 469 2.04 8.74 -38.41
C GLY A 469 2.22 10.22 -38.07
N GLU A 470 1.16 10.91 -37.64
CA GLU A 470 1.24 12.31 -37.19
C GLU A 470 2.00 12.43 -35.88
N ILE A 471 1.77 11.51 -34.95
CA ILE A 471 2.47 11.46 -33.66
C ILE A 471 3.98 11.30 -33.89
N VAL A 472 4.37 10.31 -34.70
CA VAL A 472 5.79 10.04 -35.01
C VAL A 472 6.43 11.17 -35.81
N ASN A 473 5.72 11.78 -36.76
CA ASN A 473 6.22 12.94 -37.48
C ASN A 473 6.46 14.14 -36.59
N GLU A 474 5.56 14.41 -35.62
CA GLU A 474 5.75 15.48 -34.62
C GLU A 474 6.96 15.19 -33.73
N ALA A 475 7.10 13.95 -33.22
CA ALA A 475 8.27 13.54 -32.46
C ALA A 475 9.57 13.71 -33.27
N ASN A 476 9.58 13.26 -34.51
CA ASN A 476 10.72 13.38 -35.39
C ASN A 476 11.09 14.84 -35.75
N GLY A 477 10.15 15.77 -35.61
CA GLY A 477 10.43 17.20 -35.76
C GLY A 477 11.30 17.77 -34.64
N ALA A 478 11.38 17.09 -33.51
CA ALA A 478 12.22 17.44 -32.36
C ALA A 478 13.46 16.54 -32.22
N ILE A 479 13.62 15.55 -33.09
CA ILE A 479 14.72 14.58 -33.10
C ILE A 479 15.65 14.91 -34.28
N ASP A 480 16.97 14.78 -34.05
CA ASP A 480 17.99 14.92 -35.10
C ASP A 480 17.75 13.93 -36.24
N ASP A 481 18.01 14.36 -37.48
CA ASP A 481 17.76 13.58 -38.69
C ASP A 481 18.41 12.19 -38.69
N LEU A 482 19.55 12.04 -38.03
CA LEU A 482 20.30 10.79 -37.94
C LEU A 482 19.72 9.80 -36.94
N HIS A 483 18.88 10.26 -36.03
CA HIS A 483 18.31 9.46 -34.92
C HIS A 483 16.80 9.25 -35.07
N ARG A 484 16.18 9.60 -36.21
CA ARG A 484 14.74 9.57 -36.43
C ARG A 484 14.14 8.18 -36.24
N ILE A 485 12.93 8.16 -35.70
CA ILE A 485 12.06 6.99 -35.67
C ILE A 485 11.63 6.69 -37.11
N THR A 486 11.99 5.53 -37.63
CA THR A 486 11.75 5.11 -39.02
C THR A 486 10.65 4.06 -39.14
N GLY A 487 10.36 3.32 -38.05
CA GLY A 487 9.24 2.39 -38.00
C GLY A 487 8.36 2.66 -36.77
N TYR A 488 7.08 2.30 -36.88
CA TYR A 488 6.19 2.40 -35.72
C TYR A 488 5.05 1.38 -35.78
N THR A 489 4.62 0.94 -34.58
CA THR A 489 3.51 -0.02 -34.44
C THR A 489 2.59 0.43 -33.30
N LEU A 490 1.28 0.25 -33.53
CA LEU A 490 0.26 0.37 -32.50
C LEU A 490 0.33 -0.85 -31.59
N TRP A 491 0.49 -0.63 -30.29
CA TRP A 491 0.34 -1.70 -29.32
C TRP A 491 -1.14 -1.99 -29.08
N SER A 492 -1.56 -3.22 -29.32
CA SER A 492 -2.98 -3.61 -29.28
C SER A 492 -3.56 -3.69 -27.87
N GLU A 493 -2.71 -3.87 -26.87
CA GLU A 493 -3.11 -3.97 -25.48
C GLU A 493 -3.10 -2.58 -24.79
N GLN A 494 -3.73 -2.49 -23.63
CA GLN A 494 -3.82 -1.21 -22.91
C GLN A 494 -2.48 -0.73 -22.36
N GLU A 495 -1.58 -1.64 -22.02
CA GLU A 495 -0.26 -1.32 -21.47
C GLU A 495 0.83 -2.17 -22.10
N LEU A 496 2.03 -1.62 -22.16
CA LEU A 496 3.22 -2.38 -22.50
C LEU A 496 3.58 -3.38 -21.39
N PRO A 497 4.16 -4.56 -21.70
CA PRO A 497 4.60 -5.51 -20.69
C PRO A 497 5.65 -4.88 -19.77
N LYS A 498 5.40 -4.96 -18.44
CA LYS A 498 6.21 -4.29 -17.42
C LYS A 498 6.76 -5.25 -16.37
N THR A 499 7.78 -4.81 -15.69
CA THR A 499 8.24 -5.40 -14.43
C THR A 499 7.33 -4.95 -13.28
N THR A 500 7.46 -5.56 -12.11
CA THR A 500 6.78 -5.14 -10.87
C THR A 500 7.17 -3.72 -10.41
N THR A 501 8.32 -3.22 -10.86
CA THR A 501 8.74 -1.82 -10.69
C THR A 501 8.25 -0.91 -11.83
N LEU A 502 7.24 -1.34 -12.59
CA LEU A 502 6.61 -0.57 -13.68
C LEU A 502 7.54 -0.21 -14.85
N LYS A 503 8.68 -0.89 -15.00
CA LYS A 503 9.62 -0.71 -16.12
C LYS A 503 9.20 -1.56 -17.29
N VAL A 504 9.18 -0.99 -18.52
CA VAL A 504 8.83 -1.72 -19.75
C VAL A 504 9.86 -2.82 -20.02
N LYS A 505 9.38 -4.02 -20.33
CA LYS A 505 10.17 -5.17 -20.75
C LYS A 505 10.41 -5.10 -22.28
N LYS A 506 11.39 -4.30 -22.74
CA LYS A 506 11.69 -4.10 -24.17
C LYS A 506 11.86 -5.42 -24.92
N PHE A 507 12.50 -6.41 -24.31
CA PHE A 507 12.66 -7.75 -24.90
C PHE A 507 11.29 -8.41 -25.20
N ALA A 508 10.36 -8.41 -24.25
CA ALA A 508 9.03 -9.00 -24.45
C ALA A 508 8.22 -8.25 -25.50
N VAL A 509 8.39 -6.92 -25.59
CA VAL A 509 7.78 -6.11 -26.66
C VAL A 509 8.36 -6.51 -28.02
N LYS A 510 9.67 -6.64 -28.13
CA LYS A 510 10.37 -7.03 -29.38
C LYS A 510 9.97 -8.45 -29.80
N GLU A 511 9.96 -9.41 -28.89
CA GLU A 511 9.55 -10.80 -29.13
C GLU A 511 8.11 -10.89 -29.64
N HIS A 512 7.18 -10.22 -28.98
CA HIS A 512 5.77 -10.17 -29.40
C HIS A 512 5.57 -9.59 -30.82
N LEU A 513 6.34 -8.57 -31.18
CA LEU A 513 6.27 -8.00 -32.54
C LEU A 513 6.88 -8.90 -33.60
N LEU A 514 7.95 -9.63 -33.26
CA LEU A 514 8.56 -10.60 -34.19
C LEU A 514 7.64 -11.81 -34.42
N GLU A 515 6.95 -12.30 -33.36
CA GLU A 515 5.97 -13.38 -33.47
C GLU A 515 4.74 -12.97 -34.30
N LYS A 516 4.26 -11.74 -34.17
CA LYS A 516 3.13 -11.21 -34.94
C LYS A 516 3.47 -10.88 -36.39
N ALA A 517 4.72 -10.66 -36.71
CA ALA A 517 5.15 -10.43 -38.10
C ALA A 517 4.95 -11.69 -38.99
N ASP A 518 4.90 -12.89 -38.36
CA ASP A 518 4.62 -14.17 -39.04
C ASP A 518 3.12 -14.50 -39.18
N VAL A 519 2.22 -13.74 -38.51
CA VAL A 519 0.75 -13.94 -38.61
C VAL A 519 0.09 -12.66 -39.09
N GLY A 520 -0.43 -12.72 -40.31
CA GLY A 520 -1.03 -11.59 -41.03
C GLY A 520 -2.09 -10.82 -40.25
N SER A 521 -2.03 -9.50 -40.40
CA SER A 521 -2.86 -8.45 -39.89
C SER A 521 -4.37 -8.74 -39.88
N ALA A 522 -4.99 -8.89 -38.75
CA ALA A 522 -6.43 -8.81 -38.57
C ALA A 522 -6.82 -7.39 -38.10
N VAL A 523 -7.55 -6.70 -38.97
CA VAL A 523 -8.16 -5.38 -38.72
C VAL A 523 -9.23 -5.55 -37.66
N LEU A 524 -9.02 -4.99 -36.45
CA LEU A 524 -10.01 -4.94 -35.37
C LEU A 524 -10.96 -3.76 -35.59
N THR A 525 -12.22 -4.08 -35.80
CA THR A 525 -13.34 -3.14 -35.97
C THR A 525 -13.63 -2.30 -34.71
N ALA A 526 -13.77 -1.00 -34.91
CA ALA A 526 -13.87 0.07 -33.94
C ALA A 526 -15.29 0.27 -33.36
N THR A 527 -15.93 -0.75 -32.77
CA THR A 527 -17.31 -0.60 -32.22
C THR A 527 -17.54 -1.22 -30.85
N ALA A 528 -16.51 -1.63 -30.12
CA ALA A 528 -16.71 -2.15 -28.77
C ALA A 528 -16.88 -1.00 -27.74
N ASP A 529 -17.91 -1.15 -26.88
CA ASP A 529 -18.23 -0.23 -25.78
C ASP A 529 -17.05 -0.02 -24.85
N ARG A 530 -16.84 1.25 -24.44
CA ARG A 530 -15.72 1.69 -23.56
C ARG A 530 -15.66 0.92 -22.22
N PHE A 531 -16.80 0.57 -21.65
CA PHE A 531 -16.88 -0.17 -20.39
C PHE A 531 -16.51 -1.65 -20.59
N ILE A 532 -16.99 -2.30 -21.63
CA ILE A 532 -16.63 -3.69 -21.95
C ILE A 532 -15.13 -3.81 -22.22
N ARG A 533 -14.54 -2.86 -22.93
CA ARG A 533 -13.09 -2.79 -23.16
C ARG A 533 -12.30 -2.67 -21.85
N LEU A 534 -12.81 -1.90 -20.89
CA LEU A 534 -12.18 -1.74 -19.59
C LEU A 534 -12.23 -3.04 -18.79
N VAL A 535 -13.38 -3.72 -18.77
CA VAL A 535 -13.55 -5.02 -18.09
C VAL A 535 -12.64 -6.09 -18.71
N ALA A 536 -12.66 -6.21 -20.03
CA ALA A 536 -11.82 -7.15 -20.77
C ALA A 536 -10.32 -6.89 -20.51
N GLY A 537 -9.91 -5.62 -20.53
CA GLY A 537 -8.51 -5.23 -20.29
C GLY A 537 -8.02 -5.52 -18.89
N VAL A 538 -8.85 -5.36 -17.87
CA VAL A 538 -8.50 -5.68 -16.48
C VAL A 538 -8.40 -7.19 -16.24
N LEU A 539 -9.27 -7.95 -16.94
CA LEU A 539 -9.32 -9.42 -16.79
C LEU A 539 -8.37 -10.15 -17.73
N GLY A 540 -7.77 -9.44 -18.70
CA GLY A 540 -6.90 -10.04 -19.71
C GLY A 540 -7.65 -10.96 -20.69
N LEU A 541 -8.96 -10.72 -20.90
CA LEU A 541 -9.83 -11.54 -21.72
C LEU A 541 -10.08 -10.91 -23.12
N PRO A 542 -10.34 -11.71 -24.15
CA PRO A 542 -10.82 -11.22 -25.43
C PRO A 542 -12.16 -10.48 -25.29
N LEU A 543 -12.39 -9.46 -26.12
CA LEU A 543 -13.59 -8.62 -26.02
C LEU A 543 -14.92 -9.37 -26.25
N ASP A 544 -14.89 -10.42 -27.05
CA ASP A 544 -16.01 -11.29 -27.39
C ASP A 544 -16.40 -12.24 -26.26
N GLU A 545 -15.52 -12.49 -25.31
CA GLU A 545 -15.82 -13.28 -24.11
C GLU A 545 -16.50 -12.47 -23.01
N VAL A 546 -16.47 -11.13 -23.07
CA VAL A 546 -17.05 -10.26 -22.04
C VAL A 546 -18.43 -9.77 -22.45
N GLY A 547 -19.48 -10.50 -22.02
CA GLY A 547 -20.89 -10.15 -22.21
C GLY A 547 -21.49 -9.39 -21.01
N GLU A 548 -22.55 -8.61 -21.24
CA GLU A 548 -23.24 -7.91 -20.15
C GLU A 548 -23.87 -8.86 -19.13
N GLU A 549 -24.28 -10.06 -19.58
CA GLU A 549 -24.90 -11.09 -18.74
C GLU A 549 -23.88 -11.97 -18.02
N SER A 550 -22.59 -11.88 -18.36
CA SER A 550 -21.52 -12.67 -17.75
C SER A 550 -21.34 -12.30 -16.27
N PHE A 551 -21.28 -13.30 -15.41
CA PHE A 551 -20.90 -13.10 -14.01
C PHE A 551 -19.40 -12.83 -13.90
N LEU A 552 -19.03 -11.74 -13.24
CA LEU A 552 -17.63 -11.33 -13.12
C LEU A 552 -16.73 -12.37 -12.47
N VAL A 553 -17.24 -13.09 -11.45
CA VAL A 553 -16.45 -14.10 -10.71
C VAL A 553 -16.59 -15.48 -11.36
N ALA A 554 -17.84 -15.93 -11.63
CA ALA A 554 -18.10 -17.30 -12.07
C ALA A 554 -17.70 -17.55 -13.54
N ASP A 555 -17.98 -16.61 -14.44
CA ASP A 555 -17.76 -16.77 -15.86
C ASP A 555 -16.44 -16.16 -16.32
N LEU A 556 -16.05 -14.99 -15.77
CA LEU A 556 -14.90 -14.24 -16.20
C LEU A 556 -13.69 -14.36 -15.25
N GLY A 557 -13.78 -15.18 -14.20
CA GLY A 557 -12.67 -15.49 -13.32
C GLY A 557 -12.13 -14.30 -12.49
N LEU A 558 -12.98 -13.30 -12.17
CA LEU A 558 -12.58 -12.12 -11.41
C LEU A 558 -12.03 -12.50 -10.03
N THR A 559 -10.73 -12.45 -9.87
CA THR A 559 -10.05 -12.68 -8.59
C THR A 559 -10.21 -11.47 -7.65
N SER A 560 -9.90 -11.64 -6.36
CA SER A 560 -9.95 -10.54 -5.39
C SER A 560 -9.03 -9.37 -5.76
N ILE A 561 -7.90 -9.64 -6.41
CA ILE A 561 -6.96 -8.62 -6.90
C ILE A 561 -7.50 -7.94 -8.15
N ALA A 562 -7.95 -8.72 -9.13
CA ALA A 562 -8.54 -8.17 -10.36
C ALA A 562 -9.83 -7.38 -10.07
N ARG A 563 -10.60 -7.74 -9.02
CA ARG A 563 -11.75 -6.96 -8.57
C ARG A 563 -11.32 -5.58 -8.08
N LEU A 564 -10.24 -5.50 -7.33
CA LEU A 564 -9.70 -4.23 -6.86
C LEU A 564 -9.18 -3.36 -8.01
N GLU A 565 -8.53 -3.99 -8.99
CA GLU A 565 -8.05 -3.33 -10.21
C GLU A 565 -9.22 -2.84 -11.06
N LEU A 566 -10.27 -3.66 -11.21
CA LEU A 566 -11.49 -3.31 -11.95
C LEU A 566 -12.20 -2.12 -11.29
N VAL A 567 -12.39 -2.14 -9.96
CA VAL A 567 -12.99 -1.03 -9.23
C VAL A 567 -12.15 0.23 -9.41
N THR A 568 -10.83 0.12 -9.28
CA THR A 568 -9.92 1.27 -9.45
C THR A 568 -9.95 1.83 -10.86
N ALA A 569 -9.97 0.97 -11.88
CA ALA A 569 -10.05 1.38 -13.27
C ALA A 569 -11.39 2.06 -13.59
N ILE A 570 -12.50 1.53 -13.06
CA ILE A 570 -13.84 2.14 -13.20
C ILE A 570 -13.90 3.51 -12.50
N GLU A 571 -13.38 3.62 -11.27
CA GLU A 571 -13.32 4.87 -10.51
C GLU A 571 -12.53 5.95 -11.26
N GLN A 572 -11.41 5.58 -11.88
CA GLN A 572 -10.58 6.49 -12.67
C GLN A 572 -11.24 6.90 -13.98
N GLU A 573 -11.80 5.93 -14.71
CA GLU A 573 -12.34 6.15 -16.05
C GLU A 573 -13.69 6.89 -16.02
N PHE A 574 -14.58 6.51 -15.09
CA PHE A 574 -15.92 7.07 -15.01
C PHE A 574 -16.09 8.14 -13.92
N ARG A 575 -15.02 8.38 -13.12
CA ARG A 575 -14.97 9.39 -12.03
C ARG A 575 -16.08 9.21 -11.00
N ILE A 576 -16.34 7.97 -10.64
CA ILE A 576 -17.28 7.57 -9.59
C ILE A 576 -16.51 6.89 -8.45
N ASP A 577 -17.11 6.84 -7.27
CA ASP A 577 -16.57 6.08 -6.11
C ASP A 577 -17.42 4.82 -5.99
N LEU A 578 -16.83 3.66 -6.28
CA LEU A 578 -17.49 2.36 -6.25
C LEU A 578 -17.09 1.62 -4.98
N ASP A 579 -18.09 1.09 -4.27
CA ASP A 579 -17.86 0.20 -3.16
C ASP A 579 -17.42 -1.18 -3.70
N ASP A 580 -16.19 -1.61 -3.38
CA ASP A 580 -15.67 -2.93 -3.78
C ASP A 580 -16.52 -4.09 -3.20
N ALA A 581 -17.27 -3.87 -2.13
CA ALA A 581 -18.24 -4.82 -1.61
C ALA A 581 -19.50 -4.96 -2.51
N ALA A 582 -19.76 -4.01 -3.39
CA ALA A 582 -20.87 -4.08 -4.34
C ALA A 582 -20.62 -5.07 -5.49
N ILE A 583 -19.35 -5.47 -5.72
CA ILE A 583 -18.99 -6.48 -6.71
C ILE A 583 -18.80 -7.83 -5.99
N GLY A 584 -19.86 -8.59 -5.92
CA GLY A 584 -19.88 -9.93 -5.31
C GLY A 584 -19.86 -11.06 -6.32
N PRO A 585 -19.92 -12.34 -5.85
CA PRO A 585 -19.93 -13.52 -6.73
C PRO A 585 -21.11 -13.58 -7.73
N GLN A 586 -22.20 -12.89 -7.42
CA GLN A 586 -23.44 -12.84 -8.20
C GLN A 586 -23.53 -11.56 -9.08
N THR A 587 -22.48 -10.74 -9.14
CA THR A 587 -22.50 -9.48 -9.88
C THR A 587 -22.16 -9.73 -11.35
N ARG A 588 -23.01 -9.26 -12.25
CA ARG A 588 -22.80 -9.32 -13.70
C ARG A 588 -22.12 -8.06 -14.19
N VAL A 589 -21.54 -8.13 -15.37
CA VAL A 589 -20.94 -6.98 -16.08
C VAL A 589 -21.98 -5.87 -16.24
N GLY A 590 -23.22 -6.19 -16.65
CA GLY A 590 -24.32 -5.24 -16.79
C GLY A 590 -24.74 -4.56 -15.47
N ASP A 591 -24.64 -5.24 -14.33
CA ASP A 591 -24.93 -4.64 -13.01
C ASP A 591 -23.95 -3.53 -12.68
N VAL A 592 -22.66 -3.76 -12.94
CA VAL A 592 -21.61 -2.73 -12.73
C VAL A 592 -21.83 -1.54 -13.66
N ARG A 593 -22.23 -1.77 -14.91
CA ARG A 593 -22.64 -0.70 -15.84
C ARG A 593 -23.82 0.11 -15.28
N GLY A 594 -24.81 -0.57 -14.69
CA GLY A 594 -25.93 0.06 -14.02
C GLY A 594 -25.48 0.97 -12.87
N MET A 595 -24.48 0.53 -12.07
CA MET A 595 -23.88 1.33 -10.99
C MET A 595 -23.19 2.59 -11.53
N ILE A 596 -22.42 2.46 -12.62
CA ILE A 596 -21.77 3.58 -13.30
C ILE A 596 -22.80 4.60 -13.80
N SER A 597 -23.89 4.12 -14.40
CA SER A 597 -24.92 4.98 -15.00
C SER A 597 -25.72 5.79 -13.97
N ARG A 598 -25.90 5.27 -12.76
CA ARG A 598 -26.65 5.95 -11.68
C ARG A 598 -25.91 7.09 -11.03
N ARG A 599 -24.59 7.27 -11.29
CA ARG A 599 -23.74 8.36 -10.78
C ARG A 599 -24.00 8.73 -9.30
N GLU A 600 -24.26 7.76 -8.47
CA GLU A 600 -24.47 7.98 -7.04
C GLU A 600 -23.15 8.34 -6.38
N ARG A 601 -22.88 9.64 -6.29
CA ARG A 601 -21.97 10.15 -5.27
C ARG A 601 -22.62 9.87 -3.92
N VAL A 602 -22.15 8.85 -3.22
CA VAL A 602 -22.52 8.62 -1.83
C VAL A 602 -21.93 9.78 -1.01
N PRO A 603 -22.76 10.70 -0.48
CA PRO A 603 -22.21 11.74 0.39
C PRO A 603 -21.70 11.06 1.66
N ALA A 604 -20.46 11.39 2.06
CA ALA A 604 -19.92 10.93 3.34
C ALA A 604 -20.94 11.23 4.47
N PRO A 605 -21.21 10.27 5.36
CA PRO A 605 -22.17 10.48 6.43
C PRO A 605 -21.78 11.69 7.27
N ARG A 606 -22.71 12.60 7.45
CA ARG A 606 -22.51 13.78 8.28
C ARG A 606 -22.42 13.37 9.74
N GLY A 607 -21.51 13.98 10.51
CA GLY A 607 -21.43 13.78 11.96
C GLY A 607 -20.37 12.78 12.44
N LEU A 608 -19.49 12.29 11.59
CA LEU A 608 -18.33 11.50 12.01
C LEU A 608 -17.26 12.39 12.65
N ARG A 609 -17.19 12.42 14.01
CA ARG A 609 -16.37 13.37 14.78
C ARG A 609 -15.45 12.66 15.74
N LEU A 610 -14.15 12.76 15.55
CA LEU A 610 -13.14 12.16 16.44
C LEU A 610 -12.88 12.97 17.73
N TRP A 611 -13.16 14.28 17.72
CA TRP A 611 -12.93 15.13 18.88
C TRP A 611 -13.83 14.79 20.08
N THR A 612 -14.98 14.13 19.86
CA THR A 612 -15.85 13.63 20.93
C THR A 612 -15.21 12.53 21.78
N SER A 613 -14.11 11.91 21.33
CA SER A 613 -13.32 10.93 22.09
C SER A 613 -12.25 11.55 22.99
N THR A 614 -12.06 12.87 22.98
CA THR A 614 -11.02 13.57 23.75
C THR A 614 -11.34 13.62 25.25
N LEU A 615 -10.31 13.84 26.07
CA LEU A 615 -10.45 13.93 27.52
C LEU A 615 -11.43 15.01 27.97
N LEU A 616 -11.47 16.16 27.28
CA LEU A 616 -12.42 17.23 27.59
C LEU A 616 -13.87 16.76 27.47
N PHE A 617 -14.20 16.06 26.35
CA PHE A 617 -15.55 15.56 26.14
C PHE A 617 -15.92 14.37 27.03
N ARG A 618 -14.92 13.56 27.44
CA ARG A 618 -15.15 12.57 28.49
C ARG A 618 -15.56 13.25 29.82
N GLY A 619 -14.94 14.37 30.20
CA GLY A 619 -15.34 15.17 31.34
C GLY A 619 -16.77 15.70 31.26
N VAL A 620 -17.17 16.21 30.07
CA VAL A 620 -18.56 16.66 29.81
C VAL A 620 -19.54 15.48 29.96
N ARG A 621 -19.22 14.30 29.48
CA ARG A 621 -20.05 13.09 29.64
C ARG A 621 -20.16 12.66 31.09
N VAL A 622 -19.06 12.64 31.85
CA VAL A 622 -19.09 12.34 33.30
C VAL A 622 -20.03 13.30 34.03
N LEU A 623 -19.96 14.57 33.71
CA LEU A 623 -20.82 15.59 34.34
C LEU A 623 -22.31 15.36 33.96
N ALA A 624 -22.60 15.18 32.70
CA ALA A 624 -23.97 14.93 32.20
C ALA A 624 -24.55 13.64 32.80
N ASP A 625 -23.76 12.58 32.91
CA ASP A 625 -24.17 11.30 33.49
C ASP A 625 -24.47 11.43 34.99
N THR A 626 -23.65 12.18 35.72
CA THR A 626 -23.78 12.31 37.16
C THR A 626 -24.97 13.20 37.56
N ILE A 627 -25.17 14.30 36.82
CA ILE A 627 -26.20 15.30 37.17
C ILE A 627 -27.55 14.99 36.52
N LEU A 628 -27.56 14.43 35.31
CA LEU A 628 -28.79 14.31 34.54
C LEU A 628 -29.19 12.88 34.26
N HIS A 629 -28.31 12.11 33.54
CA HIS A 629 -28.75 10.86 32.92
C HIS A 629 -28.99 9.76 33.98
N ARG A 630 -28.07 9.61 34.91
CA ARG A 630 -28.17 8.57 35.96
C ARG A 630 -29.32 8.82 36.94
N PRO A 631 -29.54 10.03 37.48
CA PRO A 631 -30.69 10.35 38.28
C PRO A 631 -32.00 10.13 37.53
N LEU A 632 -32.07 10.61 36.28
CA LEU A 632 -33.30 10.45 35.48
C LEU A 632 -33.62 8.98 35.17
N LEU A 633 -32.59 8.17 34.82
CA LEU A 633 -32.79 6.74 34.57
C LEU A 633 -33.22 5.99 35.83
N SER A 634 -32.66 6.33 37.01
CA SER A 634 -32.98 5.68 38.27
C SER A 634 -34.42 5.92 38.74
N LEU A 635 -35.13 6.93 38.24
CA LEU A 635 -36.56 7.13 38.49
C LEU A 635 -37.45 6.02 37.91
N PHE A 636 -37.01 5.41 36.80
CA PHE A 636 -37.78 4.45 36.04
C PHE A 636 -37.17 3.05 36.00
N VAL A 637 -35.84 2.95 36.11
CA VAL A 637 -35.12 1.70 35.92
C VAL A 637 -34.40 1.28 37.18
N SER A 638 -34.78 0.13 37.75
CA SER A 638 -33.98 -0.60 38.74
C SER A 638 -33.00 -1.51 38.00
N LEU A 639 -31.76 -1.03 37.79
CA LEU A 639 -30.71 -1.66 37.01
C LEU A 639 -29.92 -2.68 37.82
N SER A 640 -29.83 -3.92 37.36
CA SER A 640 -28.94 -4.97 37.87
C SER A 640 -27.98 -5.44 36.76
N THR A 641 -26.75 -5.75 37.16
CA THR A 641 -25.69 -6.13 36.24
C THR A 641 -25.14 -7.51 36.62
N GLU A 642 -24.99 -8.40 35.64
CA GLU A 642 -24.40 -9.73 35.79
C GLU A 642 -23.25 -9.93 34.81
N GLY A 643 -22.19 -10.66 35.17
CA GLY A 643 -21.05 -10.94 34.29
C GLY A 643 -20.08 -9.77 34.08
N ALA A 644 -20.19 -8.67 34.83
CA ALA A 644 -19.27 -7.53 34.72
C ALA A 644 -17.80 -7.88 35.08
N GLU A 645 -17.60 -8.91 35.91
CA GLU A 645 -16.30 -9.45 36.28
C GLU A 645 -15.52 -10.00 35.07
N ARG A 646 -16.21 -10.49 34.04
CA ARG A 646 -15.61 -10.99 32.78
C ARG A 646 -14.90 -9.88 31.96
N LEU A 647 -15.24 -8.63 32.25
CA LEU A 647 -14.67 -7.47 31.61
C LEU A 647 -13.35 -6.99 32.27
N ALA A 648 -13.01 -7.51 33.45
CA ALA A 648 -11.85 -7.04 34.24
C ALA A 648 -10.50 -7.36 33.56
N GLY A 649 -10.43 -8.40 32.70
CA GLY A 649 -9.22 -8.81 31.98
C GLY A 649 -9.03 -8.15 30.62
N LEU A 650 -9.92 -7.25 30.20
CA LEU A 650 -9.82 -6.63 28.89
C LEU A 650 -8.74 -5.55 28.86
N SER A 651 -7.67 -5.80 28.09
CA SER A 651 -6.53 -4.90 27.93
C SER A 651 -6.68 -3.87 26.81
N GLY A 652 -7.70 -4.01 25.93
CA GLY A 652 -7.89 -3.18 24.74
C GLY A 652 -9.36 -2.89 24.42
N PRO A 653 -9.63 -2.19 23.32
CA PRO A 653 -10.98 -1.94 22.85
C PRO A 653 -11.66 -3.23 22.38
N VAL A 654 -12.99 -3.29 22.57
CA VAL A 654 -13.84 -4.42 22.17
C VAL A 654 -15.08 -3.95 21.42
N ILE A 655 -15.76 -4.86 20.75
CA ILE A 655 -17.08 -4.65 20.16
C ILE A 655 -18.13 -5.27 21.09
N PHE A 656 -18.92 -4.45 21.77
CA PHE A 656 -20.11 -4.91 22.47
C PHE A 656 -21.24 -5.09 21.46
N ILE A 657 -21.83 -6.27 21.40
CA ILE A 657 -23.01 -6.57 20.60
C ILE A 657 -24.21 -6.86 21.49
N ALA A 658 -25.32 -6.19 21.27
CA ALA A 658 -26.48 -6.30 22.15
C ALA A 658 -27.79 -6.46 21.37
N ASN A 659 -28.78 -7.12 22.00
CA ASN A 659 -30.16 -7.06 21.52
C ASN A 659 -30.73 -5.64 21.66
N HIS A 660 -31.70 -5.28 20.81
CA HIS A 660 -32.26 -3.93 20.70
C HIS A 660 -33.75 -3.92 20.93
N THR A 661 -34.20 -3.45 22.09
CA THR A 661 -35.63 -3.48 22.49
C THR A 661 -36.18 -2.07 22.75
N SER A 662 -35.35 -1.13 23.21
CA SER A 662 -35.80 0.19 23.66
C SER A 662 -34.79 1.30 23.35
N TYR A 663 -35.21 2.54 23.38
CA TYR A 663 -34.29 3.70 23.36
C TYR A 663 -33.43 3.79 24.62
N LEU A 664 -33.77 3.09 25.69
CA LEU A 664 -33.00 3.04 26.93
C LEU A 664 -31.97 1.94 26.98
N ASP A 665 -31.80 1.12 25.91
CA ASP A 665 -30.82 0.04 25.87
C ASP A 665 -29.40 0.59 26.04
N GLN A 666 -29.03 1.61 25.27
CA GLN A 666 -27.71 2.23 25.34
C GLN A 666 -27.36 2.74 26.75
N PRO A 667 -28.13 3.64 27.38
CA PRO A 667 -27.78 4.12 28.71
C PRO A 667 -27.75 3.00 29.75
N CYS A 668 -28.62 1.99 29.70
CA CYS A 668 -28.61 0.85 30.61
C CYS A 668 -27.31 0.04 30.46
N ILE A 669 -26.87 -0.26 29.21
CA ILE A 669 -25.60 -0.95 28.98
C ILE A 669 -24.43 -0.11 29.47
N LEU A 670 -24.38 1.17 29.09
CA LEU A 670 -23.28 2.06 29.50
C LEU A 670 -23.17 2.18 31.02
N PHE A 671 -24.29 2.30 31.74
CA PHE A 671 -24.26 2.39 33.22
C PHE A 671 -23.94 1.07 33.90
N SER A 672 -24.11 -0.06 33.22
CA SER A 672 -23.68 -1.39 33.68
C SER A 672 -22.18 -1.63 33.46
N LEU A 673 -21.51 -0.89 32.59
CA LEU A 673 -20.07 -0.99 32.35
C LEU A 673 -19.25 -0.37 33.49
N PRO A 674 -18.08 -0.93 33.86
CA PRO A 674 -17.10 -0.28 34.71
C PRO A 674 -16.76 1.12 34.17
N ALA A 675 -16.45 2.06 35.10
CA ALA A 675 -16.18 3.46 34.73
C ALA A 675 -15.03 3.61 33.72
N SER A 676 -14.02 2.74 33.80
CA SER A 676 -12.89 2.68 32.85
C SER A 676 -13.30 2.39 31.41
N LEU A 677 -14.33 1.56 31.20
CA LEU A 677 -14.87 1.20 29.88
C LEU A 677 -16.01 2.14 29.45
N ARG A 678 -16.90 2.55 30.38
CA ARG A 678 -18.08 3.39 30.10
C ARG A 678 -17.72 4.63 29.29
N TYR A 679 -16.72 5.39 29.72
CA TYR A 679 -16.32 6.64 29.09
C TYR A 679 -15.34 6.43 27.91
N ARG A 680 -15.01 5.17 27.63
CA ARG A 680 -14.26 4.75 26.44
C ARG A 680 -15.10 3.88 25.51
N CYS A 681 -16.43 4.06 25.54
CA CYS A 681 -17.35 3.37 24.65
C CYS A 681 -18.08 4.37 23.76
N ALA A 682 -18.12 4.09 22.46
CA ALA A 682 -18.86 4.83 21.44
C ALA A 682 -19.96 3.92 20.87
N THR A 683 -21.16 4.47 20.64
CA THR A 683 -22.32 3.71 20.21
C THR A 683 -22.69 4.03 18.77
N ALA A 684 -22.83 3.00 17.94
CA ALA A 684 -23.35 3.11 16.58
C ALA A 684 -24.85 3.35 16.59
N ALA A 685 -25.30 4.37 15.88
CA ALA A 685 -26.73 4.67 15.77
C ALA A 685 -27.15 4.86 14.32
N TRP A 686 -28.38 4.52 14.02
CA TRP A 686 -28.97 4.56 12.68
C TRP A 686 -28.90 5.96 12.06
N ALA A 687 -28.07 6.14 11.02
CA ALA A 687 -27.81 7.43 10.41
C ALA A 687 -29.06 8.01 9.72
N GLU A 688 -29.86 7.18 9.05
CA GLU A 688 -31.03 7.60 8.30
C GLU A 688 -32.13 8.17 9.22
N PHE A 689 -32.17 7.74 10.48
CA PHE A 689 -33.08 8.32 11.48
C PHE A 689 -32.80 9.82 11.71
N PHE A 690 -31.55 10.21 11.76
CA PHE A 690 -31.14 11.58 12.10
C PHE A 690 -31.02 12.47 10.86
N PHE A 691 -30.65 11.92 9.69
CA PHE A 691 -30.22 12.73 8.55
C PHE A 691 -31.11 12.62 7.31
N VAL A 692 -32.12 11.72 7.33
CA VAL A 692 -33.00 11.46 6.17
C VAL A 692 -34.47 11.54 6.61
N ASN A 693 -35.36 11.72 5.64
CA ASN A 693 -36.85 11.71 5.82
C ASN A 693 -37.38 12.76 6.83
N PHE A 694 -37.11 14.03 6.55
CA PHE A 694 -37.69 15.13 7.31
C PHE A 694 -39.09 15.50 6.77
N LYS A 695 -40.12 15.43 7.62
CA LYS A 695 -41.46 15.84 7.25
C LYS A 695 -41.63 17.37 7.15
N ASN A 696 -40.89 18.13 7.98
CA ASN A 696 -40.86 19.59 8.01
C ASN A 696 -39.55 20.12 8.61
N ILE A 697 -39.36 21.44 8.55
CA ILE A 697 -38.14 22.12 9.03
C ILE A 697 -37.94 21.97 10.55
N LEU A 698 -39.03 21.97 11.32
CA LEU A 698 -38.99 21.84 12.78
C LEU A 698 -38.48 20.43 13.17
N GLN A 699 -38.96 19.39 12.48
CA GLN A 699 -38.49 18.02 12.66
C GLN A 699 -37.02 17.88 12.28
N ARG A 700 -36.58 18.57 11.22
CA ARG A 700 -35.17 18.61 10.83
C ARG A 700 -34.30 19.22 11.93
N ILE A 701 -34.68 20.35 12.46
CA ILE A 701 -33.96 21.02 13.55
C ILE A 701 -33.91 20.10 14.77
N TRP A 702 -35.05 19.53 15.16
CA TRP A 702 -35.13 18.63 16.31
C TRP A 702 -34.22 17.38 16.15
N LYS A 703 -34.28 16.70 15.01
CA LYS A 703 -33.47 15.52 14.76
C LYS A 703 -31.97 15.83 14.76
N LEU A 704 -31.54 16.93 14.15
CA LEU A 704 -30.16 17.38 14.16
C LEU A 704 -29.68 17.76 15.55
N SER A 705 -30.52 18.50 16.34
CA SER A 705 -30.18 18.83 17.73
C SER A 705 -30.13 17.61 18.63
N ALA A 706 -31.03 16.63 18.42
CA ALA A 706 -30.98 15.35 19.10
C ALA A 706 -29.73 14.57 18.80
N PHE A 707 -29.27 14.54 17.53
CA PHE A 707 -28.01 13.92 17.15
C PHE A 707 -26.82 14.60 17.81
N GLU A 708 -26.77 15.94 17.82
CA GLU A 708 -25.70 16.68 18.49
C GLU A 708 -25.63 16.35 19.98
N TYR A 709 -26.78 16.33 20.65
CA TYR A 709 -26.86 15.94 22.04
C TYR A 709 -26.39 14.51 22.27
N CYS A 710 -26.88 13.53 21.51
CA CYS A 710 -26.48 12.11 21.63
C CYS A 710 -24.98 11.91 21.33
N SER A 711 -24.45 12.62 20.33
CA SER A 711 -23.03 12.56 20.01
C SER A 711 -22.15 13.09 21.13
N LEU A 712 -22.50 14.23 21.73
CA LEU A 712 -21.78 14.88 22.80
C LEU A 712 -21.91 14.16 24.14
N ALA A 713 -23.14 13.88 24.55
CA ALA A 713 -23.44 13.38 25.87
C ALA A 713 -23.39 11.86 25.99
N LEU A 714 -23.73 11.12 24.92
CA LEU A 714 -23.80 9.66 24.93
C LEU A 714 -22.73 9.00 24.06
N GLY A 715 -21.94 9.78 23.30
CA GLY A 715 -20.89 9.26 22.43
C GLY A 715 -21.41 8.47 21.23
N VAL A 716 -22.53 8.91 20.67
CA VAL A 716 -23.15 8.30 19.50
C VAL A 716 -22.48 8.78 18.20
N PHE A 717 -22.28 7.85 17.26
CA PHE A 717 -21.84 8.16 15.90
C PHE A 717 -22.79 7.52 14.87
N PRO A 718 -22.92 8.10 13.65
CA PRO A 718 -23.86 7.59 12.66
C PRO A 718 -23.33 6.34 11.96
N LEU A 719 -24.18 5.32 11.84
CA LEU A 719 -23.96 4.11 11.06
C LEU A 719 -25.08 3.96 10.02
N PRO A 720 -24.82 4.21 8.73
CA PRO A 720 -25.82 4.01 7.69
C PRO A 720 -26.06 2.54 7.39
N GLN A 721 -27.30 2.20 7.05
CA GLN A 721 -27.69 0.82 6.69
C GLN A 721 -27.66 0.57 5.19
N SER A 722 -27.71 1.60 4.37
CA SER A 722 -27.85 1.48 2.91
C SER A 722 -26.63 1.95 2.12
N THR A 723 -26.08 3.12 2.42
CA THR A 723 -24.96 3.71 1.65
C THR A 723 -24.01 4.45 2.58
N GLY A 724 -22.69 4.47 2.26
CA GLY A 724 -21.68 5.16 3.08
C GLY A 724 -21.18 4.37 4.30
N PHE A 725 -21.42 3.07 4.37
CA PHE A 725 -20.99 2.19 5.46
C PHE A 725 -19.48 2.23 5.68
N ARG A 726 -18.69 2.27 4.60
CA ARG A 726 -17.22 2.31 4.66
C ARG A 726 -16.68 3.52 5.46
N ALA A 727 -17.27 4.72 5.27
CA ALA A 727 -16.82 5.91 6.01
C ALA A 727 -17.05 5.76 7.52
N SER A 728 -18.19 5.16 7.91
CA SER A 728 -18.49 4.87 9.32
C SER A 728 -17.60 3.75 9.86
N LEU A 729 -17.29 2.75 9.05
CA LEU A 729 -16.37 1.68 9.39
C LEU A 729 -14.94 2.22 9.63
N CYS A 730 -14.44 3.09 8.74
CA CYS A 730 -13.17 3.80 8.95
C CYS A 730 -13.18 4.65 10.24
N HIS A 731 -14.32 5.29 10.53
CA HIS A 731 -14.47 6.05 11.79
C HIS A 731 -14.41 5.13 13.02
N MET A 732 -15.04 3.96 12.97
CA MET A 732 -14.96 2.93 14.02
C MET A 732 -13.52 2.47 14.24
N GLY A 733 -12.75 2.25 13.17
CA GLY A 733 -11.32 1.93 13.24
C GLY A 733 -10.53 3.01 13.97
N ARG A 734 -10.73 4.28 13.60
CA ARG A 734 -10.08 5.42 14.27
C ARG A 734 -10.46 5.58 15.73
N LEU A 735 -11.70 5.25 16.11
CA LEU A 735 -12.13 5.22 17.51
C LEU A 735 -11.43 4.10 18.27
N ALA A 736 -11.38 2.90 17.69
CA ALA A 736 -10.69 1.75 18.26
C ALA A 736 -9.18 2.01 18.45
N ASP A 737 -8.52 2.65 17.48
CA ASP A 737 -7.10 3.05 17.56
C ASP A 737 -6.82 4.07 18.66
N ARG A 738 -7.86 4.79 19.14
CA ARG A 738 -7.80 5.67 20.31
C ARG A 738 -8.18 4.97 21.62
N GLY A 739 -8.30 3.64 21.59
CA GLY A 739 -8.67 2.83 22.74
C GLY A 739 -10.15 2.93 23.14
N MET A 740 -11.02 3.28 22.17
CA MET A 740 -12.47 3.33 22.38
C MET A 740 -13.09 1.99 21.99
N SER A 741 -13.87 1.39 22.88
CA SER A 741 -14.75 0.26 22.58
C SER A 741 -15.99 0.73 21.80
N LEU A 742 -16.62 -0.18 21.10
CA LEU A 742 -17.77 0.10 20.24
C LEU A 742 -18.99 -0.66 20.74
N LEU A 743 -20.13 -0.02 20.82
CA LEU A 743 -21.42 -0.67 21.09
C LEU A 743 -22.26 -0.66 19.82
N VAL A 744 -22.68 -1.84 19.39
CA VAL A 744 -23.45 -2.07 18.16
C VAL A 744 -24.69 -2.89 18.48
N PHE A 745 -25.79 -2.56 17.82
CA PHE A 745 -27.02 -3.34 17.83
C PHE A 745 -27.18 -4.02 16.46
N PRO A 746 -26.72 -5.27 16.33
CA PRO A 746 -26.62 -5.92 15.01
C PRO A 746 -27.95 -6.31 14.37
N GLU A 747 -29.06 -6.27 15.11
CA GLU A 747 -30.41 -6.43 14.59
C GLU A 747 -30.82 -5.34 13.58
N GLY A 748 -30.21 -4.16 13.66
CA GLY A 748 -30.47 -3.04 12.77
C GLY A 748 -31.81 -2.33 13.01
N ALA A 749 -32.69 -2.91 13.79
CA ALA A 749 -33.99 -2.33 14.17
C ALA A 749 -34.39 -2.84 15.58
N ARG A 750 -35.28 -2.10 16.24
CA ARG A 750 -35.78 -2.48 17.56
C ARG A 750 -36.81 -3.60 17.44
N SER A 751 -36.66 -4.64 18.26
CA SER A 751 -37.65 -5.70 18.39
C SER A 751 -38.95 -5.16 18.98
N ARG A 752 -40.08 -5.58 18.43
CA ARG A 752 -41.42 -5.18 18.95
C ARG A 752 -41.97 -6.16 20.00
N GLU A 753 -41.50 -7.39 19.97
CA GLU A 753 -41.99 -8.50 20.81
C GLU A 753 -40.98 -8.95 21.87
N GLY A 754 -39.82 -8.27 21.96
CA GLY A 754 -38.74 -8.59 22.90
C GLY A 754 -37.89 -9.78 22.48
N ALA A 755 -38.23 -10.50 21.41
CA ALA A 755 -37.43 -11.60 20.88
C ALA A 755 -36.23 -11.06 20.09
N LEU A 756 -35.09 -11.79 20.12
CA LEU A 756 -33.89 -11.47 19.34
C LEU A 756 -34.19 -11.58 17.84
N GLN A 757 -33.82 -10.56 17.08
CA GLN A 757 -33.96 -10.61 15.63
C GLN A 757 -32.63 -11.05 14.97
N PRO A 758 -32.68 -11.60 13.72
CA PRO A 758 -31.48 -12.02 13.01
C PRO A 758 -30.48 -10.88 12.86
N PHE A 759 -29.20 -11.19 13.04
CA PHE A 759 -28.13 -10.20 12.92
C PHE A 759 -27.80 -9.89 11.46
N GLN A 760 -27.55 -8.63 11.17
CA GLN A 760 -27.21 -8.15 9.83
C GLN A 760 -25.78 -8.57 9.45
N GLN A 761 -25.55 -8.84 8.16
CA GLN A 761 -24.22 -9.20 7.63
C GLN A 761 -23.13 -8.12 7.87
N GLY A 762 -23.52 -6.87 8.07
CA GLY A 762 -22.61 -5.79 8.44
C GLY A 762 -21.81 -6.07 9.71
N LEU A 763 -22.31 -6.88 10.65
CA LEU A 763 -21.56 -7.31 11.83
C LEU A 763 -20.31 -8.11 11.44
N ALA A 764 -20.42 -9.05 10.52
CA ALA A 764 -19.30 -9.88 10.10
C ALA A 764 -18.19 -9.03 9.44
N ILE A 765 -18.56 -8.02 8.65
CA ILE A 765 -17.61 -7.06 8.06
C ILE A 765 -16.92 -6.25 9.17
N MET A 766 -17.69 -5.73 10.14
CA MET A 766 -17.12 -4.99 11.26
C MET A 766 -16.12 -5.82 12.07
N VAL A 767 -16.45 -7.07 12.40
CA VAL A 767 -15.60 -7.96 13.19
C VAL A 767 -14.29 -8.28 12.45
N LYS A 768 -14.35 -8.55 11.16
CA LYS A 768 -13.17 -8.86 10.33
C LYS A 768 -12.27 -7.64 10.14
N GLU A 769 -12.86 -6.49 9.79
CA GLU A 769 -12.08 -5.28 9.48
C GLU A 769 -11.51 -4.62 10.73
N LEU A 770 -12.22 -4.69 11.85
CA LEU A 770 -11.74 -4.13 13.12
C LEU A 770 -10.79 -5.05 13.87
N SER A 771 -10.89 -6.37 13.66
CA SER A 771 -10.08 -7.38 14.36
C SER A 771 -10.08 -7.19 15.88
N LEU A 772 -11.27 -6.91 16.46
CA LEU A 772 -11.48 -6.71 17.88
C LEU A 772 -12.22 -7.89 18.49
N PRO A 773 -11.98 -8.23 19.76
CA PRO A 773 -12.82 -9.17 20.49
C PRO A 773 -14.27 -8.69 20.54
N VAL A 774 -15.22 -9.63 20.43
CA VAL A 774 -16.64 -9.36 20.49
C VAL A 774 -17.17 -9.78 21.85
N VAL A 775 -17.83 -8.87 22.56
CA VAL A 775 -18.44 -9.15 23.87
C VAL A 775 -19.96 -9.17 23.68
N PRO A 776 -20.63 -10.33 23.83
CA PRO A 776 -22.06 -10.39 23.78
C PRO A 776 -22.69 -9.78 25.05
N VAL A 777 -23.78 -9.05 24.85
CA VAL A 777 -24.53 -8.38 25.92
C VAL A 777 -26.01 -8.68 25.73
N ALA A 778 -26.71 -9.07 26.80
CA ALA A 778 -28.14 -9.21 26.79
C ALA A 778 -28.79 -8.18 27.74
N ILE A 779 -29.90 -7.62 27.28
CA ILE A 779 -30.74 -6.70 28.04
C ILE A 779 -32.13 -7.28 28.16
N ASN A 780 -32.59 -7.44 29.39
CA ASN A 780 -33.90 -7.98 29.72
C ASN A 780 -34.73 -6.98 30.53
N GLY A 781 -36.03 -6.88 30.21
CA GLY A 781 -37.01 -6.10 30.96
C GLY A 781 -37.28 -4.67 30.43
N LEU A 782 -36.54 -4.18 29.48
CA LEU A 782 -36.76 -2.84 28.89
C LEU A 782 -37.97 -2.78 27.98
N ASP A 783 -38.38 -3.89 27.38
CA ASP A 783 -39.64 -4.08 26.65
C ASP A 783 -40.87 -3.74 27.51
N LYS A 784 -40.78 -3.94 28.80
CA LYS A 784 -41.85 -3.64 29.81
C LYS A 784 -41.73 -2.20 30.35
N VAL A 785 -40.54 -1.65 30.43
CA VAL A 785 -40.31 -0.29 30.95
C VAL A 785 -40.64 0.74 29.89
N LEU A 786 -40.15 0.59 28.66
CA LEU A 786 -40.42 1.50 27.54
C LEU A 786 -40.65 0.71 26.27
N PRO A 787 -41.85 0.15 26.06
CA PRO A 787 -42.19 -0.60 24.85
C PRO A 787 -42.05 0.23 23.58
N ALA A 788 -41.87 -0.44 22.43
CA ALA A 788 -41.81 0.22 21.15
C ALA A 788 -43.13 1.02 20.88
N GLY A 789 -42.98 2.34 20.66
CA GLY A 789 -44.10 3.27 20.43
C GLY A 789 -44.64 3.97 21.69
N ALA A 790 -44.20 3.60 22.90
CA ALA A 790 -44.52 4.34 24.11
C ALA A 790 -43.69 5.64 24.22
N LEU A 791 -44.37 6.74 24.71
CA LEU A 791 -43.74 8.04 24.87
C LEU A 791 -43.11 8.22 26.27
N TRP A 792 -43.59 7.49 27.28
CA TRP A 792 -43.12 7.63 28.64
C TRP A 792 -42.77 6.27 29.24
N PRO A 793 -41.65 6.18 29.98
CA PRO A 793 -41.22 4.93 30.63
C PRO A 793 -42.10 4.65 31.86
N LYS A 794 -42.28 3.36 32.13
CA LYS A 794 -42.88 2.84 33.40
C LYS A 794 -41.71 2.39 34.30
N GLN A 795 -41.97 2.33 35.61
CA GLN A 795 -41.00 1.74 36.52
C GLN A 795 -40.87 0.25 36.30
N GLY A 796 -39.65 -0.27 36.29
CA GLY A 796 -39.40 -1.70 36.13
C GLY A 796 -37.95 -2.08 36.41
N ARG A 797 -37.76 -3.41 36.55
CA ARG A 797 -36.40 -3.98 36.76
C ARG A 797 -35.82 -4.33 35.40
N VAL A 798 -34.57 -3.96 35.21
CA VAL A 798 -33.77 -4.24 34.02
C VAL A 798 -32.51 -4.98 34.43
N VAL A 799 -32.21 -6.05 33.73
CA VAL A 799 -30.99 -6.84 33.92
C VAL A 799 -30.13 -6.74 32.69
N VAL A 800 -28.87 -6.38 32.86
CA VAL A 800 -27.84 -6.38 31.81
C VAL A 800 -26.84 -7.48 32.12
N ARG A 801 -26.68 -8.42 31.17
CA ARG A 801 -25.72 -9.53 31.29
C ARG A 801 -24.60 -9.39 30.28
N PHE A 802 -23.36 -9.58 30.72
CA PHE A 802 -22.18 -9.62 29.87
C PHE A 802 -21.67 -11.06 29.72
N GLY A 803 -21.42 -11.48 28.47
CA GLY A 803 -20.83 -12.79 28.16
C GLY A 803 -19.31 -12.75 28.10
N GLU A 804 -18.71 -13.90 27.83
CA GLU A 804 -17.27 -14.04 27.60
C GLU A 804 -16.87 -13.38 26.28
N PRO A 805 -15.70 -12.73 26.21
CA PRO A 805 -15.15 -12.20 24.96
C PRO A 805 -14.87 -13.30 23.92
N LEU A 806 -15.36 -13.10 22.71
CA LEU A 806 -15.21 -14.02 21.58
C LEU A 806 -14.18 -13.46 20.59
N ASN A 807 -13.21 -14.28 20.18
CA ASN A 807 -12.27 -13.95 19.12
C ASN A 807 -12.74 -14.52 17.78
N LEU A 808 -13.51 -13.75 17.03
CA LEU A 808 -14.18 -14.18 15.80
C LEU A 808 -13.55 -13.64 14.51
N SER A 809 -12.49 -12.85 14.58
CA SER A 809 -11.90 -12.16 13.41
C SER A 809 -11.35 -13.11 12.34
N ARG A 810 -11.00 -14.34 12.71
CA ARG A 810 -10.43 -15.36 11.81
C ARG A 810 -11.44 -16.39 11.28
N THR A 811 -12.70 -16.30 11.70
CA THR A 811 -13.75 -17.25 11.30
C THR A 811 -14.50 -16.79 10.03
N SER A 812 -15.29 -17.68 9.43
CA SER A 812 -16.10 -17.32 8.27
C SER A 812 -17.19 -16.30 8.63
N SER A 813 -17.69 -15.53 7.66
CA SER A 813 -18.73 -14.51 7.92
C SER A 813 -20.01 -15.12 8.46
N ALA A 814 -20.38 -16.32 8.01
CA ALA A 814 -21.55 -17.05 8.49
C ALA A 814 -21.37 -17.49 9.96
N GLU A 815 -20.21 -18.04 10.30
CA GLU A 815 -19.86 -18.45 11.67
C GLU A 815 -19.82 -17.27 12.64
N ILE A 816 -19.32 -16.10 12.21
CA ILE A 816 -19.34 -14.89 13.04
C ILE A 816 -20.76 -14.55 13.46
N ILE A 817 -21.70 -14.53 12.50
CA ILE A 817 -23.09 -14.18 12.76
C ILE A 817 -23.76 -15.22 13.67
N THR A 818 -23.63 -16.51 13.33
CA THR A 818 -24.24 -17.58 14.11
C THR A 818 -23.71 -17.64 15.55
N SER A 819 -22.38 -17.52 15.72
CA SER A 819 -21.77 -17.53 17.06
C SER A 819 -22.18 -16.32 17.88
N ALA A 820 -22.26 -15.14 17.25
CA ALA A 820 -22.70 -13.91 17.91
C ALA A 820 -24.17 -13.97 18.34
N GLU A 821 -25.06 -14.47 17.49
CA GLU A 821 -26.49 -14.68 17.79
C GLU A 821 -26.67 -15.67 18.95
N GLN A 822 -26.01 -16.83 18.86
CA GLN A 822 -26.07 -17.86 19.90
C GLN A 822 -25.57 -17.34 21.25
N ALA A 823 -24.49 -16.56 21.24
CA ALA A 823 -23.94 -16.01 22.47
C ALA A 823 -24.85 -14.97 23.11
N VAL A 824 -25.54 -14.11 22.35
CA VAL A 824 -26.52 -13.16 22.89
C VAL A 824 -27.80 -13.90 23.33
N GLN A 825 -28.28 -14.86 22.54
CA GLN A 825 -29.46 -15.68 22.88
C GLN A 825 -29.24 -16.44 24.21
N GLY A 826 -28.09 -17.09 24.39
CA GLY A 826 -27.77 -17.81 25.62
C GLY A 826 -27.61 -16.91 26.87
N LEU A 827 -27.53 -15.60 26.72
CA LEU A 827 -27.59 -14.65 27.83
C LEU A 827 -29.03 -14.15 28.07
N LEU A 828 -29.92 -14.25 27.10
CA LEU A 828 -31.33 -13.88 27.23
C LEU A 828 -32.12 -14.99 27.98
N ASP A 829 -31.77 -16.22 27.70
CA ASP A 829 -32.31 -17.41 28.39
C ASP A 829 -31.82 -17.45 29.85
#